data_bed982cd724592f328789a030ad78835
#
_entry.id   bed982cd724592f328789a030ad78835
#
_cell.length_a   1.000
_cell.length_b   1.000
_cell.length_c   1.000
_cell.angle_alpha   90.00
_cell.angle_beta   90.00
_cell.angle_gamma   90.00
#
_symmetry.space_group_name_H-M   'P 1'
#
loop_
_entity.id
_entity.type
_entity.pdbx_description
1 polymer ?
#
loop_
_entity_poly.entity_id
_entity_poly.type
_entity_poly.pdbx_seq_one_letter_code
_entity_poly.pdbx_strand_id
1 'polypeptide(L)'
;MKTLNLGIDIGGSHIACAMVDKRTGIQLNHSVRELKIDSKGSISDIVDKWTSFISESIAETCINEINGIGFAMPGPFDYGRGIAKISGVDKFESIFGLNVRLSVLNALKINSIPIAFANDATCFALGEYYAGAAKGSKRALIITLGTGFGSTFLINGKPQTEKNEKNGIPEDGYLYNISFKESIGDDYFSTRWFTRRWNELTGNHVDGVKEIACKAEQYDKTALALFDEFASNLSEFLHIWLKNFNPETLIIAGSIAKASALFIPQLKTNLQNRGLQQIEIKPSQLWDIAPLVGAAMNVNNMSDETEQNLRKTEQFLAPEKTQPTSDGKYDIYPGFPVGSGKIQAGSKALTEWIIRQKNIMIDGYIGVYWDKLAESLNEELLNSGKKVRWFYTDAAMRPESEIDRMVEPYLGGDDPVFGHITDKDLTDWFYLDKLQQIQPDETADINIIIGCGAALTNWKSASLVYVDLPKNELQFRARAKTANNLGVKSFRDGKQIYKRYYFVDWRVLDKHKCKLLPEIDLIIDEQRPGNYLFMSGGDARQGLSAMAHNFFRVRPWFEPGAWGGTWMREHIEQLNKDVENLAWSFELMVLENGIMFESDGYLLEISFDFLMYNNYKEVLGDCADRFKYDFPIRFDFLDTFDGGNLSVQCHPQTKYIQEKFGMPFTQDETYYILDCQNQPVVYLGFQDDIQPEEFEKELIYSQEHAQKIDIEKYVQKHAAKKHDFFLIPNGTIHASGKDNLVLEISSAPYIFTFKMYDWLRLDLDGYPRPINIEHGMNNLCFDRKGKKIQDEFISHPYILEQTPDCVLEHLPTHPVHFYDVQRYTFNNSIQIETNEKCHVWMLVEGTSVTLETADGMKQRFNYAETFVIPANTRSYTITNNGKTKAIMLKAFVK
;
A
#
# COMPACT_ATOMS: atom_id res chain seq x y z
N MET A 1 19.57 -33.59 -12.88
CA MET A 1 18.37 -32.86 -12.34
C MET A 1 18.53 -32.81 -10.81
N LYS A 2 18.28 -31.66 -10.21
CA LYS A 2 18.26 -31.53 -8.76
C LYS A 2 17.16 -32.43 -8.19
N THR A 3 17.49 -33.35 -7.32
CA THR A 3 16.57 -34.41 -6.85
C THR A 3 16.34 -34.41 -5.34
N LEU A 4 17.13 -33.64 -4.60
CA LEU A 4 17.11 -33.64 -3.14
C LEU A 4 16.60 -32.29 -2.62
N ASN A 5 15.85 -32.31 -1.53
CA ASN A 5 15.58 -31.15 -0.70
C ASN A 5 16.25 -31.32 0.66
N LEU A 6 16.80 -30.27 1.23
CA LEU A 6 17.30 -30.25 2.61
C LEU A 6 16.17 -29.83 3.54
N GLY A 7 15.77 -30.68 4.45
CA GLY A 7 14.83 -30.35 5.53
C GLY A 7 15.59 -30.01 6.81
N ILE A 8 15.16 -28.91 7.44
CA ILE A 8 15.78 -28.37 8.66
C ILE A 8 14.69 -28.21 9.71
N ASP A 9 14.97 -28.61 10.92
CA ASP A 9 14.10 -28.40 12.08
C ASP A 9 14.84 -27.55 13.12
N ILE A 10 14.26 -26.42 13.50
CA ILE A 10 14.79 -25.46 14.47
C ILE A 10 14.02 -25.60 15.77
N GLY A 11 14.63 -26.28 16.75
CA GLY A 11 14.13 -26.33 18.12
C GLY A 11 14.77 -25.28 19.04
N GLY A 12 14.25 -25.13 20.25
CA GLY A 12 14.81 -24.17 21.22
C GLY A 12 16.21 -24.52 21.73
N SER A 13 16.67 -25.79 21.59
CA SER A 13 17.95 -26.28 22.09
C SER A 13 18.82 -26.97 21.04
N HIS A 14 18.29 -27.19 19.84
CA HIS A 14 19.00 -27.89 18.76
C HIS A 14 18.51 -27.43 17.38
N ILE A 15 19.36 -27.66 16.40
CA ILE A 15 19.01 -27.64 14.98
C ILE A 15 19.32 -29.03 14.42
N ALA A 16 18.39 -29.58 13.65
CA ALA A 16 18.57 -30.83 12.95
C ALA A 16 18.34 -30.67 11.46
N CYS A 17 18.96 -31.51 10.64
CA CYS A 17 18.68 -31.51 9.20
C CYS A 17 18.73 -32.94 8.63
N ALA A 18 18.06 -33.09 7.46
CA ALA A 18 18.09 -34.33 6.68
C ALA A 18 17.95 -34.05 5.19
N MET A 19 18.62 -34.85 4.35
CA MET A 19 18.40 -34.89 2.92
C MET A 19 17.22 -35.80 2.57
N VAL A 20 16.29 -35.31 1.77
CA VAL A 20 15.06 -36.02 1.41
C VAL A 20 14.91 -36.01 -0.11
N ASP A 21 14.61 -37.16 -0.68
CA ASP A 21 14.25 -37.27 -2.10
C ASP A 21 12.93 -36.50 -2.36
N LYS A 22 12.96 -35.51 -3.22
CA LYS A 22 11.84 -34.60 -3.46
C LYS A 22 10.58 -35.24 -4.07
N ARG A 23 10.68 -36.45 -4.64
CA ARG A 23 9.56 -37.14 -5.27
C ARG A 23 8.90 -38.10 -4.33
N THR A 24 9.71 -38.79 -3.53
CA THR A 24 9.23 -39.91 -2.69
C THR A 24 8.99 -39.50 -1.24
N GLY A 25 9.60 -38.41 -0.78
CA GLY A 25 9.65 -38.01 0.63
C GLY A 25 10.55 -38.90 1.49
N ILE A 26 11.31 -39.79 0.87
CA ILE A 26 12.17 -40.74 1.61
C ILE A 26 13.48 -40.02 1.98
N GLN A 27 13.78 -40.05 3.26
CA GLN A 27 15.04 -39.55 3.79
C GLN A 27 16.21 -40.44 3.34
N LEU A 28 17.34 -39.80 2.97
CA LEU A 28 18.55 -40.52 2.66
C LEU A 28 19.18 -41.12 3.94
N ASN A 29 19.60 -42.38 3.86
CA ASN A 29 20.29 -43.00 4.97
C ASN A 29 21.55 -42.19 5.33
N HIS A 30 21.79 -42.05 6.65
CA HIS A 30 22.96 -41.35 7.24
C HIS A 30 23.01 -39.84 6.98
N SER A 31 21.92 -39.21 6.44
CA SER A 31 21.89 -37.78 6.23
C SER A 31 21.37 -36.95 7.42
N VAL A 32 20.86 -37.61 8.47
CA VAL A 32 20.40 -36.90 9.67
C VAL A 32 21.58 -36.39 10.46
N ARG A 33 21.60 -35.09 10.71
CA ARG A 33 22.59 -34.42 11.56
C ARG A 33 21.87 -33.55 12.57
N GLU A 34 22.50 -33.35 13.72
CA GLU A 34 21.96 -32.50 14.78
C GLU A 34 23.09 -31.72 15.44
N LEU A 35 22.81 -30.46 15.81
CA LEU A 35 23.71 -29.58 16.53
C LEU A 35 22.95 -28.89 17.68
N LYS A 36 23.57 -28.85 18.86
CA LYS A 36 23.05 -28.08 20.00
C LYS A 36 23.23 -26.58 19.76
N ILE A 37 22.20 -25.82 20.03
CA ILE A 37 22.18 -24.35 19.90
C ILE A 37 21.72 -23.72 21.21
N ASP A 38 22.06 -22.44 21.37
CA ASP A 38 21.53 -21.59 22.43
C ASP A 38 20.54 -20.59 21.83
N SER A 39 19.27 -20.82 22.07
CA SER A 39 18.20 -19.91 21.56
C SER A 39 18.15 -18.55 22.25
N LYS A 40 18.95 -18.33 23.30
CA LYS A 40 19.07 -17.05 24.02
C LYS A 40 20.33 -16.27 23.63
N GLY A 41 21.12 -16.79 22.71
CA GLY A 41 22.34 -16.17 22.21
C GLY A 41 22.06 -14.89 21.40
N SER A 42 23.13 -14.22 21.01
CA SER A 42 23.06 -13.09 20.07
C SER A 42 22.60 -13.54 18.68
N ILE A 43 22.27 -12.60 17.81
CA ILE A 43 21.93 -12.88 16.40
C ILE A 43 23.03 -13.73 15.76
N SER A 44 24.28 -13.38 15.99
CA SER A 44 25.45 -14.10 15.47
C SER A 44 25.55 -15.53 16.04
N ASP A 45 25.36 -15.71 17.35
CA ASP A 45 25.41 -17.02 17.97
C ASP A 45 24.35 -17.98 17.43
N ILE A 46 23.20 -17.44 17.03
CA ILE A 46 22.09 -18.22 16.49
C ILE A 46 22.27 -18.41 14.98
N VAL A 47 22.28 -17.33 14.21
CA VAL A 47 22.20 -17.39 12.73
C VAL A 47 23.49 -17.90 12.11
N ASP A 48 24.66 -17.51 12.64
CA ASP A 48 25.93 -17.99 12.07
C ASP A 48 26.14 -19.48 12.36
N LYS A 49 25.70 -19.99 13.51
CA LYS A 49 25.69 -21.42 13.79
C LYS A 49 24.76 -22.20 12.86
N TRP A 50 23.54 -21.68 12.64
CA TRP A 50 22.59 -22.27 11.68
C TRP A 50 23.22 -22.37 10.30
N THR A 51 23.73 -21.27 9.80
CA THR A 51 24.27 -21.17 8.44
C THR A 51 25.55 -22.01 8.26
N SER A 52 26.43 -22.09 9.26
CA SER A 52 27.59 -22.95 9.23
C SER A 52 27.19 -24.42 9.19
N PHE A 53 26.25 -24.82 10.05
CA PHE A 53 25.73 -26.19 10.10
C PHE A 53 25.06 -26.60 8.78
N ILE A 54 24.29 -25.70 8.17
CA ILE A 54 23.65 -25.87 6.86
C ILE A 54 24.72 -26.00 5.76
N SER A 55 25.72 -25.11 5.75
CA SER A 55 26.83 -25.15 4.79
C SER A 55 27.60 -26.48 4.82
N GLU A 56 27.93 -26.92 6.01
CA GLU A 56 28.63 -28.24 6.21
C GLU A 56 27.76 -29.38 5.70
N SER A 57 26.47 -29.38 6.01
CA SER A 57 25.54 -30.43 5.58
C SER A 57 25.35 -30.48 4.06
N ILE A 58 25.38 -29.30 3.40
CA ILE A 58 25.33 -29.19 1.95
C ILE A 58 26.65 -29.64 1.30
N ALA A 59 27.79 -29.28 1.88
CA ALA A 59 29.10 -29.63 1.33
C ALA A 59 29.31 -31.13 1.22
N GLU A 60 28.77 -31.90 2.14
CA GLU A 60 28.83 -33.37 2.10
C GLU A 60 28.02 -34.01 0.95
N THR A 61 27.03 -33.28 0.40
CA THR A 61 26.07 -33.83 -0.59
C THR A 61 26.25 -33.30 -2.02
N CYS A 62 27.06 -32.32 -2.28
CA CYS A 62 27.13 -31.58 -3.53
C CYS A 62 25.91 -30.66 -3.78
N ILE A 63 26.12 -29.37 -3.68
CA ILE A 63 25.08 -28.33 -3.81
C ILE A 63 24.27 -28.39 -5.13
N ASN A 64 24.87 -28.92 -6.20
CA ASN A 64 24.22 -29.04 -7.51
C ASN A 64 23.08 -30.07 -7.54
N GLU A 65 22.97 -30.95 -6.55
CA GLU A 65 21.92 -31.95 -6.42
C GLU A 65 20.73 -31.41 -5.61
N ILE A 66 20.91 -30.29 -4.88
CA ILE A 66 19.90 -29.72 -4.00
C ILE A 66 18.93 -28.86 -4.81
N ASN A 67 17.64 -29.19 -4.72
CA ASN A 67 16.54 -28.47 -5.35
C ASN A 67 16.05 -27.30 -4.50
N GLY A 68 15.98 -27.46 -3.17
CA GLY A 68 15.57 -26.43 -2.23
C GLY A 68 15.84 -26.77 -0.78
N ILE A 69 15.64 -25.77 0.09
CA ILE A 69 15.84 -25.88 1.54
C ILE A 69 14.51 -25.55 2.22
N GLY A 70 14.04 -26.46 3.08
CA GLY A 70 12.83 -26.23 3.87
C GLY A 70 13.14 -26.13 5.36
N PHE A 71 12.47 -25.21 6.05
CA PHE A 71 12.62 -24.97 7.47
C PHE A 71 11.32 -25.24 8.22
N ALA A 72 11.42 -26.06 9.27
CA ALA A 72 10.44 -26.08 10.35
C ALA A 72 10.87 -25.05 11.40
N MET A 73 10.06 -24.00 11.58
CA MET A 73 10.36 -22.87 12.46
C MET A 73 9.29 -22.70 13.52
N PRO A 74 9.68 -22.52 14.79
CA PRO A 74 8.70 -22.16 15.82
C PRO A 74 8.12 -20.77 15.54
N GLY A 75 6.84 -20.56 15.86
CA GLY A 75 6.17 -19.28 15.77
C GLY A 75 6.28 -18.41 17.03
N PRO A 76 5.86 -17.12 16.90
CA PRO A 76 5.36 -16.42 15.69
C PRO A 76 6.44 -16.15 14.64
N PHE A 77 6.11 -16.42 13.38
CA PHE A 77 7.04 -16.26 12.26
C PHE A 77 6.27 -15.93 10.97
N ASP A 78 6.76 -15.05 10.13
CA ASP A 78 6.21 -14.84 8.81
C ASP A 78 6.79 -15.88 7.84
N TYR A 79 6.09 -16.99 7.71
CA TYR A 79 6.56 -18.16 6.94
C TYR A 79 6.67 -17.88 5.44
N GLY A 80 5.83 -16.98 4.91
CA GLY A 80 5.89 -16.59 3.51
C GLY A 80 7.17 -15.82 3.17
N ARG A 81 7.53 -14.86 4.02
CA ARG A 81 8.67 -13.96 3.80
C ARG A 81 9.95 -14.39 4.50
N GLY A 82 9.87 -15.28 5.46
CA GLY A 82 11.01 -15.74 6.24
C GLY A 82 11.45 -14.79 7.35
N ILE A 83 10.51 -14.02 7.95
CA ILE A 83 10.79 -12.99 8.96
C ILE A 83 10.42 -13.49 10.36
N ALA A 84 11.37 -13.41 11.29
CA ALA A 84 11.13 -13.80 12.68
C ALA A 84 10.28 -12.76 13.42
N LYS A 85 9.17 -13.20 14.03
CA LYS A 85 8.25 -12.38 14.87
C LYS A 85 8.18 -12.90 16.31
N ILE A 86 9.18 -13.70 16.72
CA ILE A 86 9.24 -14.34 18.01
C ILE A 86 9.60 -13.31 19.08
N SER A 87 8.69 -13.07 20.02
CA SER A 87 8.86 -12.12 21.13
C SER A 87 8.04 -12.58 22.34
N GLY A 88 8.57 -12.43 23.56
CA GLY A 88 7.88 -12.76 24.80
C GLY A 88 7.81 -14.26 25.13
N VAL A 89 8.64 -15.10 24.52
CA VAL A 89 8.65 -16.57 24.71
C VAL A 89 9.98 -17.13 25.22
N ASP A 90 10.90 -16.24 25.64
CA ASP A 90 12.21 -16.57 26.25
C ASP A 90 13.13 -17.44 25.36
N LYS A 91 12.92 -17.40 24.04
CA LYS A 91 13.76 -18.05 23.02
C LYS A 91 13.73 -17.25 21.72
N PHE A 92 14.85 -17.13 21.03
CA PHE A 92 14.98 -16.44 19.74
C PHE A 92 14.57 -14.97 19.75
N GLU A 93 14.57 -14.30 20.90
CA GLU A 93 14.20 -12.89 21.06
C GLU A 93 15.15 -11.97 20.26
N SER A 94 16.43 -12.32 20.18
CA SER A 94 17.45 -11.52 19.51
C SER A 94 17.29 -11.44 17.99
N ILE A 95 16.59 -12.39 17.36
CA ILE A 95 16.33 -12.37 15.92
C ILE A 95 14.99 -11.73 15.55
N PHE A 96 14.30 -11.08 16.49
CA PHE A 96 13.03 -10.39 16.20
C PHE A 96 13.20 -9.39 15.07
N GLY A 97 12.32 -9.44 14.07
CA GLY A 97 12.37 -8.59 12.87
C GLY A 97 13.38 -9.01 11.80
N LEU A 98 14.27 -9.97 12.10
CA LEU A 98 15.29 -10.45 11.15
C LEU A 98 14.67 -11.28 10.02
N ASN A 99 15.09 -11.04 8.78
CA ASN A 99 14.79 -11.91 7.65
C ASN A 99 15.80 -13.07 7.61
N VAL A 100 15.34 -14.25 8.06
CA VAL A 100 16.15 -15.47 8.12
C VAL A 100 16.46 -15.98 6.71
N ARG A 101 15.51 -15.86 5.76
CA ARG A 101 15.73 -16.28 4.36
C ARG A 101 16.93 -15.56 3.75
N LEU A 102 16.95 -14.22 3.81
CA LEU A 102 18.04 -13.43 3.26
C LEU A 102 19.36 -13.69 4.00
N SER A 103 19.30 -13.93 5.32
CA SER A 103 20.50 -14.28 6.10
C SER A 103 21.10 -15.61 5.67
N VAL A 104 20.27 -16.62 5.39
CA VAL A 104 20.71 -17.94 4.89
C VAL A 104 21.28 -17.84 3.47
N LEU A 105 20.60 -17.13 2.56
CA LEU A 105 21.08 -16.89 1.20
C LEU A 105 22.43 -16.19 1.20
N ASN A 106 22.60 -15.16 2.02
CA ASN A 106 23.87 -14.44 2.17
C ASN A 106 25.01 -15.34 2.66
N ALA A 107 24.77 -16.14 3.70
CA ALA A 107 25.81 -17.02 4.26
C ALA A 107 26.21 -18.15 3.31
N LEU A 108 25.25 -18.71 2.58
CA LEU A 108 25.48 -19.79 1.61
C LEU A 108 26.02 -19.28 0.27
N LYS A 109 25.96 -17.96 0.02
CA LYS A 109 26.31 -17.32 -1.26
C LYS A 109 25.55 -17.91 -2.45
N ILE A 110 24.25 -18.10 -2.30
CA ILE A 110 23.39 -18.77 -3.28
C ILE A 110 22.19 -17.87 -3.58
N ASN A 111 21.96 -17.54 -4.85
CA ASN A 111 20.82 -16.73 -5.29
C ASN A 111 19.62 -17.54 -5.80
N SER A 112 19.81 -18.83 -6.11
CA SER A 112 18.87 -19.59 -6.94
C SER A 112 18.27 -20.84 -6.32
N ILE A 113 18.41 -21.03 -5.01
CA ILE A 113 17.79 -22.19 -4.31
C ILE A 113 16.53 -21.69 -3.58
N PRO A 114 15.34 -22.28 -3.86
CA PRO A 114 14.13 -21.97 -3.12
C PRO A 114 14.28 -22.27 -1.63
N ILE A 115 13.87 -21.35 -0.77
CA ILE A 115 13.84 -21.54 0.69
C ILE A 115 12.40 -21.41 1.16
N ALA A 116 11.85 -22.50 1.71
CA ALA A 116 10.50 -22.57 2.26
C ALA A 116 10.52 -22.62 3.79
N PHE A 117 9.56 -21.94 4.42
CA PHE A 117 9.36 -22.01 5.87
C PHE A 117 7.95 -22.50 6.17
N ALA A 118 7.78 -23.26 7.22
CA ALA A 118 6.50 -23.57 7.81
C ALA A 118 6.63 -23.77 9.33
N ASN A 119 5.50 -23.73 10.02
CA ASN A 119 5.46 -24.03 11.45
C ASN A 119 5.91 -25.49 11.71
N ASP A 120 6.51 -25.75 12.86
CA ASP A 120 6.99 -27.07 13.26
C ASP A 120 5.88 -28.13 13.24
N ALA A 121 4.68 -27.84 13.75
CA ALA A 121 3.53 -28.75 13.66
C ALA A 121 3.06 -28.97 12.23
N THR A 122 3.11 -27.94 11.37
CA THR A 122 2.79 -28.05 9.95
C THR A 122 3.81 -28.94 9.23
N CYS A 123 5.11 -28.73 9.47
CA CYS A 123 6.15 -29.59 8.92
C CYS A 123 6.00 -31.03 9.42
N PHE A 124 5.69 -31.23 10.69
CA PHE A 124 5.38 -32.56 11.21
C PHE A 124 4.25 -33.23 10.42
N ALA A 125 3.16 -32.51 10.20
CA ALA A 125 2.01 -33.01 9.47
C ALA A 125 2.33 -33.36 8.01
N LEU A 126 3.10 -32.51 7.33
CA LEU A 126 3.56 -32.77 5.96
C LEU A 126 4.45 -34.02 5.89
N GLY A 127 5.33 -34.24 6.86
CA GLY A 127 6.15 -35.47 6.95
C GLY A 127 5.27 -36.72 7.01
N GLU A 128 4.33 -36.75 7.92
CA GLU A 128 3.38 -37.86 8.05
C GLU A 128 2.51 -38.06 6.82
N TYR A 129 2.19 -37.00 6.10
CA TYR A 129 1.44 -37.05 4.85
C TYR A 129 2.27 -37.63 3.69
N TYR A 130 3.52 -37.18 3.50
CA TYR A 130 4.32 -37.64 2.36
C TYR A 130 4.93 -39.03 2.55
N ALA A 131 5.37 -39.34 3.75
CA ALA A 131 6.14 -40.58 4.01
C ALA A 131 5.68 -41.40 5.22
N GLY A 132 4.72 -40.96 6.03
CA GLY A 132 4.28 -41.57 7.28
C GLY A 132 2.85 -42.07 7.30
N ALA A 133 2.21 -42.03 8.46
CA ALA A 133 0.92 -42.64 8.76
C ALA A 133 -0.29 -42.02 8.05
N ALA A 134 -0.18 -40.77 7.52
CA ALA A 134 -1.23 -40.11 6.76
C ALA A 134 -1.06 -40.26 5.23
N LYS A 135 -0.07 -41.02 4.78
CA LYS A 135 0.19 -41.20 3.35
C LYS A 135 -1.04 -41.79 2.61
N GLY A 136 -1.41 -41.12 1.53
CA GLY A 136 -2.55 -41.49 0.69
C GLY A 136 -3.89 -40.91 1.12
N SER A 137 -4.00 -40.26 2.27
CA SER A 137 -5.22 -39.58 2.72
C SER A 137 -5.46 -38.31 1.90
N LYS A 138 -6.68 -38.10 1.43
CA LYS A 138 -7.05 -36.82 0.78
C LYS A 138 -7.27 -35.71 1.80
N ARG A 139 -7.82 -36.05 2.95
CA ARG A 139 -8.06 -35.13 4.08
C ARG A 139 -7.51 -35.76 5.34
N ALA A 140 -6.60 -35.05 6.02
CA ALA A 140 -6.01 -35.53 7.25
C ALA A 140 -5.96 -34.40 8.29
N LEU A 141 -6.21 -34.72 9.55
CA LEU A 141 -5.92 -33.87 10.69
C LEU A 141 -4.77 -34.47 11.47
N ILE A 142 -3.73 -33.73 11.68
CA ILE A 142 -2.57 -34.12 12.48
C ILE A 142 -2.52 -33.24 13.72
N ILE A 143 -2.44 -33.86 14.89
CA ILE A 143 -2.24 -33.12 16.14
C ILE A 143 -0.94 -33.55 16.81
N THR A 144 -0.23 -32.58 17.39
CA THR A 144 0.98 -32.82 18.17
C THR A 144 0.71 -32.54 19.64
N LEU A 145 0.89 -33.51 20.48
CA LEU A 145 0.66 -33.51 21.94
C LEU A 145 2.01 -33.59 22.66
N GLY A 146 2.45 -32.49 23.23
CA GLY A 146 3.76 -32.39 23.87
C GLY A 146 3.84 -31.30 24.92
N THR A 147 4.88 -30.48 24.90
CA THR A 147 5.00 -29.28 25.73
C THR A 147 3.86 -28.32 25.45
N GLY A 148 3.41 -28.29 24.18
CA GLY A 148 2.22 -27.58 23.71
C GLY A 148 1.33 -28.49 22.88
N PHE A 149 0.19 -27.92 22.41
CA PHE A 149 -0.80 -28.58 21.57
C PHE A 149 -0.77 -27.97 20.16
N GLY A 150 -0.26 -28.69 19.17
CA GLY A 150 -0.24 -28.27 17.76
C GLY A 150 -1.30 -28.99 16.94
N SER A 151 -1.73 -28.35 15.84
CA SER A 151 -2.66 -28.95 14.87
C SER A 151 -2.37 -28.48 13.45
N THR A 152 -2.67 -29.34 12.48
CA THR A 152 -2.61 -29.00 11.05
C THR A 152 -3.68 -29.74 10.28
N PHE A 153 -4.49 -29.01 9.53
CA PHE A 153 -5.49 -29.52 8.62
C PHE A 153 -4.91 -29.63 7.22
N LEU A 154 -4.91 -30.81 6.62
CA LEU A 154 -4.38 -31.07 5.28
C LEU A 154 -5.48 -31.48 4.31
N ILE A 155 -5.49 -30.85 3.12
CA ILE A 155 -6.30 -31.29 1.97
C ILE A 155 -5.35 -31.51 0.80
N ASN A 156 -5.24 -32.75 0.30
CA ASN A 156 -4.32 -33.14 -0.76
C ASN A 156 -2.86 -32.67 -0.51
N GLY A 157 -2.40 -32.76 0.74
CA GLY A 157 -1.06 -32.36 1.15
C GLY A 157 -0.83 -30.85 1.29
N LYS A 158 -1.86 -30.04 1.11
CA LYS A 158 -1.77 -28.58 1.32
C LYS A 158 -2.33 -28.21 2.69
N PRO A 159 -1.53 -27.52 3.54
CA PRO A 159 -2.01 -26.98 4.80
C PRO A 159 -3.15 -25.98 4.56
N GLN A 160 -4.18 -26.05 5.39
CA GLN A 160 -5.33 -25.14 5.37
C GLN A 160 -5.16 -24.13 6.48
N THR A 161 -4.87 -22.90 6.13
CA THR A 161 -4.62 -21.78 7.06
C THR A 161 -5.71 -20.72 7.03
N GLU A 162 -6.50 -20.66 5.99
CA GLU A 162 -7.63 -19.73 5.92
C GLU A 162 -8.81 -20.23 6.74
N LYS A 163 -9.34 -19.37 7.61
CA LYS A 163 -10.55 -19.66 8.39
C LYS A 163 -11.71 -20.03 7.46
N ASN A 164 -12.25 -21.22 7.67
CA ASN A 164 -13.42 -21.69 6.92
C ASN A 164 -14.39 -22.42 7.85
N GLU A 165 -15.35 -21.71 8.40
CA GLU A 165 -16.31 -22.25 9.38
C GLU A 165 -17.16 -23.40 8.80
N LYS A 166 -17.51 -23.34 7.51
CA LYS A 166 -18.30 -24.39 6.85
C LYS A 166 -17.54 -25.71 6.75
N ASN A 167 -16.22 -25.64 6.59
CA ASN A 167 -15.34 -26.80 6.49
C ASN A 167 -14.66 -27.14 7.84
N GLY A 168 -15.00 -26.45 8.93
CA GLY A 168 -14.42 -26.71 10.24
C GLY A 168 -12.91 -26.43 10.32
N ILE A 169 -12.43 -25.38 9.65
CA ILE A 169 -11.04 -24.96 9.68
C ILE A 169 -10.97 -23.67 10.50
N PRO A 170 -10.26 -23.66 11.64
CA PRO A 170 -10.04 -22.45 12.44
C PRO A 170 -9.04 -21.52 11.77
N GLU A 171 -8.91 -20.31 12.29
CA GLU A 171 -7.92 -19.34 11.85
C GLU A 171 -6.51 -19.94 11.96
N ASP A 172 -5.71 -19.76 10.90
CA ASP A 172 -4.38 -20.34 10.73
C ASP A 172 -4.32 -21.90 10.83
N GLY A 173 -5.48 -22.57 10.94
CA GLY A 173 -5.55 -24.01 11.16
C GLY A 173 -5.16 -24.45 12.58
N TYR A 174 -5.11 -23.54 13.55
CA TYR A 174 -4.63 -23.80 14.90
C TYR A 174 -5.76 -24.06 15.88
N LEU A 175 -5.62 -25.15 16.68
CA LEU A 175 -6.57 -25.54 17.71
C LEU A 175 -6.11 -25.16 19.14
N TYR A 176 -4.84 -24.80 19.32
CA TYR A 176 -4.27 -24.57 20.66
C TYR A 176 -4.92 -23.43 21.42
N ASN A 177 -5.33 -22.39 20.76
CA ASN A 177 -5.94 -21.18 21.34
C ASN A 177 -7.48 -21.19 21.35
N ILE A 178 -8.09 -22.29 20.93
CA ILE A 178 -9.55 -22.43 20.94
C ILE A 178 -10.04 -22.67 22.36
N SER A 179 -11.08 -21.95 22.74
CA SER A 179 -11.71 -22.07 24.06
C SER A 179 -12.23 -23.49 24.31
N PHE A 180 -11.89 -24.05 25.45
CA PHE A 180 -12.36 -25.35 25.91
C PHE A 180 -12.56 -25.34 27.43
N LYS A 181 -13.78 -25.62 27.88
CA LYS A 181 -14.19 -25.54 29.28
C LYS A 181 -13.81 -24.18 29.90
N GLU A 182 -12.94 -24.17 30.90
CA GLU A 182 -12.57 -22.95 31.62
C GLU A 182 -11.31 -22.26 31.06
N SER A 183 -10.70 -22.83 29.98
CA SER A 183 -9.46 -22.31 29.41
C SER A 183 -9.39 -22.54 27.89
N ILE A 184 -8.24 -22.88 27.36
CA ILE A 184 -7.96 -23.14 25.93
C ILE A 184 -7.44 -24.54 25.69
N GLY A 185 -7.44 -24.97 24.42
CA GLY A 185 -6.96 -26.32 24.03
C GLY A 185 -5.54 -26.63 24.54
N ASP A 186 -4.62 -25.68 24.51
CA ASP A 186 -3.23 -25.88 24.93
C ASP A 186 -3.11 -26.24 26.43
N ASP A 187 -3.99 -25.70 27.26
CA ASP A 187 -3.99 -25.98 28.71
C ASP A 187 -4.54 -27.37 29.07
N TYR A 188 -5.28 -27.99 28.15
CA TYR A 188 -5.87 -29.32 28.34
C TYR A 188 -5.12 -30.46 27.64
N PHE A 189 -4.39 -30.13 26.54
CA PHE A 189 -3.81 -31.15 25.67
C PHE A 189 -2.28 -31.07 25.59
N SER A 190 -1.65 -30.51 26.63
CA SER A 190 -0.20 -30.44 26.80
C SER A 190 0.30 -31.22 28.04
N THR A 191 1.62 -31.39 28.13
CA THR A 191 2.28 -32.01 29.31
C THR A 191 1.91 -31.31 30.62
N ARG A 192 1.68 -29.99 30.59
CA ARG A 192 1.29 -29.20 31.76
C ARG A 192 -0.05 -29.66 32.37
N TRP A 193 -1.00 -30.08 31.53
CA TRP A 193 -2.26 -30.62 32.04
C TRP A 193 -2.04 -31.89 32.84
N PHE A 194 -1.25 -32.84 32.33
CA PHE A 194 -0.95 -34.11 33.01
C PHE A 194 -0.27 -33.88 34.35
N THR A 195 0.78 -33.06 34.40
CA THR A 195 1.54 -32.81 35.64
C THR A 195 0.69 -32.07 36.68
N ARG A 196 -0.07 -31.09 36.27
CA ARG A 196 -1.02 -30.37 37.15
C ARG A 196 -2.09 -31.31 37.67
N ARG A 197 -2.77 -32.04 36.79
CA ARG A 197 -3.88 -32.91 37.17
C ARG A 197 -3.44 -34.09 38.04
N TRP A 198 -2.26 -34.62 37.76
CA TRP A 198 -1.66 -35.63 38.62
C TRP A 198 -1.42 -35.13 40.05
N ASN A 199 -0.84 -33.95 40.18
CA ASN A 199 -0.61 -33.30 41.45
C ASN A 199 -1.95 -33.05 42.24
N GLU A 200 -2.98 -32.57 41.53
CA GLU A 200 -4.32 -32.39 42.11
C GLU A 200 -4.90 -33.70 42.67
N LEU A 201 -4.69 -34.81 41.98
CA LEU A 201 -5.28 -36.10 42.36
C LEU A 201 -4.46 -36.85 43.41
N THR A 202 -3.14 -36.66 43.44
CA THR A 202 -2.24 -37.50 44.27
C THR A 202 -1.47 -36.71 45.33
N GLY A 203 -1.39 -35.38 45.21
CA GLY A 203 -0.49 -34.54 46.01
C GLY A 203 1.00 -34.68 45.65
N ASN A 204 1.34 -35.50 44.67
CA ASN A 204 2.73 -35.79 44.28
C ASN A 204 3.12 -35.02 43.00
N HIS A 205 4.37 -34.58 42.96
CA HIS A 205 4.95 -33.97 41.74
C HIS A 205 5.53 -35.05 40.83
N VAL A 206 5.41 -34.82 39.51
CA VAL A 206 6.05 -35.63 38.45
C VAL A 206 6.68 -34.72 37.42
N ASP A 207 7.80 -35.13 36.83
CA ASP A 207 8.51 -34.34 35.84
C ASP A 207 7.85 -34.33 34.45
N GLY A 208 6.95 -35.32 34.18
CA GLY A 208 6.27 -35.38 32.88
C GLY A 208 5.39 -36.63 32.71
N VAL A 209 4.76 -36.69 31.52
CA VAL A 209 3.80 -37.75 31.18
C VAL A 209 4.43 -39.14 31.20
N LYS A 210 5.71 -39.26 30.88
CA LYS A 210 6.42 -40.57 30.85
C LYS A 210 6.35 -41.28 32.21
N GLU A 211 6.52 -40.55 33.32
CA GLU A 211 6.45 -41.15 34.67
C GLU A 211 5.03 -41.65 34.99
N ILE A 212 4.02 -40.87 34.62
CA ILE A 212 2.60 -41.24 34.78
C ILE A 212 2.29 -42.47 33.91
N ALA A 213 2.79 -42.53 32.67
CA ALA A 213 2.60 -43.64 31.77
C ALA A 213 3.22 -44.95 32.35
N CYS A 214 4.46 -44.89 32.90
CA CYS A 214 5.05 -46.04 33.55
C CYS A 214 4.24 -46.54 34.76
N LYS A 215 3.60 -45.64 35.52
CA LYS A 215 2.68 -46.05 36.61
C LYS A 215 1.38 -46.67 36.05
N ALA A 216 0.83 -46.15 34.96
CA ALA A 216 -0.32 -46.75 34.31
C ALA A 216 -0.03 -48.16 33.74
N GLU A 217 1.16 -48.35 33.17
CA GLU A 217 1.64 -49.69 32.73
C GLU A 217 1.79 -50.69 33.88
N GLN A 218 2.00 -50.20 35.13
CA GLN A 218 1.99 -50.96 36.35
C GLN A 218 0.59 -51.09 36.97
N TYR A 219 -0.46 -50.77 36.23
CA TYR A 219 -1.87 -50.83 36.65
C TYR A 219 -2.24 -49.89 37.81
N ASP A 220 -1.51 -48.78 38.00
CA ASP A 220 -1.96 -47.71 38.90
C ASP A 220 -3.29 -47.15 38.46
N LYS A 221 -4.32 -47.26 39.30
CA LYS A 221 -5.70 -46.88 39.00
C LYS A 221 -5.86 -45.40 38.74
N THR A 222 -5.09 -44.55 39.44
CA THR A 222 -5.16 -43.08 39.28
C THR A 222 -4.51 -42.70 37.96
N ALA A 223 -3.39 -43.32 37.59
CA ALA A 223 -2.73 -43.07 36.32
C ALA A 223 -3.61 -43.50 35.13
N LEU A 224 -4.25 -44.66 35.20
CA LEU A 224 -5.18 -45.16 34.18
C LEU A 224 -6.39 -44.22 34.06
N ALA A 225 -7.01 -43.83 35.16
CA ALA A 225 -8.15 -42.91 35.16
C ALA A 225 -7.80 -41.52 34.56
N LEU A 226 -6.55 -41.07 34.75
CA LEU A 226 -6.08 -39.81 34.17
C LEU A 226 -5.96 -39.89 32.63
N PHE A 227 -5.48 -41.00 32.08
CA PHE A 227 -5.48 -41.22 30.63
C PHE A 227 -6.90 -41.33 30.04
N ASP A 228 -7.85 -41.96 30.77
CA ASP A 228 -9.25 -42.03 30.39
C ASP A 228 -9.92 -40.61 30.40
N GLU A 229 -9.63 -39.78 31.42
CA GLU A 229 -10.07 -38.38 31.50
C GLU A 229 -9.49 -37.58 30.33
N PHE A 230 -8.22 -37.74 30.02
CA PHE A 230 -7.57 -37.13 28.89
C PHE A 230 -8.24 -37.50 27.55
N ALA A 231 -8.47 -38.81 27.33
CA ALA A 231 -9.15 -39.30 26.12
C ALA A 231 -10.58 -38.72 25.98
N SER A 232 -11.30 -38.60 27.09
CA SER A 232 -12.64 -38.03 27.13
C SER A 232 -12.64 -36.56 26.76
N ASN A 233 -11.76 -35.75 27.35
CA ASN A 233 -11.58 -34.35 27.06
C ASN A 233 -11.18 -34.14 25.60
N LEU A 234 -10.23 -34.90 25.09
CA LEU A 234 -9.76 -34.79 23.71
C LEU A 234 -10.86 -35.16 22.71
N SER A 235 -11.67 -36.18 23.00
CA SER A 235 -12.80 -36.55 22.16
C SER A 235 -13.89 -35.47 22.11
N GLU A 236 -14.18 -34.83 23.24
CA GLU A 236 -15.14 -33.74 23.35
C GLU A 236 -14.69 -32.52 22.55
N PHE A 237 -13.43 -32.12 22.71
CA PHE A 237 -12.82 -31.00 22.02
C PHE A 237 -12.75 -31.22 20.50
N LEU A 238 -12.28 -32.38 20.07
CA LEU A 238 -12.05 -32.66 18.65
C LEU A 238 -13.35 -32.94 17.87
N HIS A 239 -14.42 -33.35 18.55
CA HIS A 239 -15.65 -33.81 17.89
C HIS A 239 -16.19 -32.83 16.85
N ILE A 240 -16.31 -31.54 17.15
CA ILE A 240 -16.86 -30.53 16.25
C ILE A 240 -15.95 -30.32 15.02
N TRP A 241 -14.65 -30.31 15.23
CA TRP A 241 -13.65 -30.11 14.18
C TRP A 241 -13.62 -31.31 13.23
N LEU A 242 -13.58 -32.53 13.78
CA LEU A 242 -13.61 -33.78 13.02
C LEU A 242 -14.92 -33.95 12.24
N LYS A 243 -16.05 -33.60 12.84
CA LYS A 243 -17.36 -33.65 12.17
C LYS A 243 -17.42 -32.71 10.96
N ASN A 244 -16.98 -31.48 11.11
CA ASN A 244 -17.07 -30.46 10.06
C ASN A 244 -15.99 -30.63 8.99
N PHE A 245 -14.75 -30.90 9.42
CA PHE A 245 -13.64 -31.14 8.48
C PHE A 245 -13.75 -32.49 7.77
N ASN A 246 -14.31 -33.49 8.42
CA ASN A 246 -14.47 -34.87 7.91
C ASN A 246 -13.17 -35.47 7.35
N PRO A 247 -12.09 -35.60 8.15
CA PRO A 247 -10.85 -36.22 7.71
C PRO A 247 -11.00 -37.73 7.54
N GLU A 248 -10.24 -38.29 6.61
CA GLU A 248 -10.08 -39.77 6.50
C GLU A 248 -9.20 -40.31 7.65
N THR A 249 -8.21 -39.51 8.08
CA THR A 249 -7.22 -39.90 9.07
C THR A 249 -6.97 -38.82 10.10
N LEU A 250 -6.92 -39.22 11.38
CA LEU A 250 -6.45 -38.42 12.49
C LEU A 250 -5.12 -39.00 12.97
N ILE A 251 -4.01 -38.24 12.84
CA ILE A 251 -2.70 -38.65 13.35
C ILE A 251 -2.46 -37.97 14.70
N ILE A 252 -2.03 -38.76 15.66
CA ILE A 252 -1.66 -38.31 17.01
C ILE A 252 -0.16 -38.41 17.18
N ALA A 253 0.49 -37.29 17.43
CA ALA A 253 1.93 -37.15 17.47
C ALA A 253 2.43 -36.44 18.74
N GLY A 254 3.73 -36.26 18.87
CA GLY A 254 4.36 -35.58 19.98
C GLY A 254 4.69 -36.51 21.16
N SER A 255 5.31 -36.00 22.20
CA SER A 255 5.85 -36.81 23.31
C SER A 255 4.77 -37.58 24.10
N ILE A 256 3.55 -37.01 24.23
CA ILE A 256 2.42 -37.67 24.89
C ILE A 256 1.91 -38.83 24.03
N ALA A 257 1.98 -38.75 22.72
CA ALA A 257 1.58 -39.85 21.84
C ALA A 257 2.44 -41.11 21.96
N LYS A 258 3.63 -41.03 22.58
CA LYS A 258 4.41 -42.22 22.93
C LYS A 258 3.67 -43.11 23.94
N ALA A 259 2.70 -42.57 24.70
CA ALA A 259 1.80 -43.30 25.58
C ALA A 259 0.43 -43.61 24.90
N SER A 260 0.34 -43.56 23.59
CA SER A 260 -0.89 -43.70 22.81
C SER A 260 -1.70 -44.97 23.11
N ALA A 261 -1.06 -46.07 23.45
CA ALA A 261 -1.72 -47.29 23.85
C ALA A 261 -2.66 -47.13 25.06
N LEU A 262 -2.38 -46.15 25.94
CA LEU A 262 -3.16 -45.90 27.17
C LEU A 262 -4.43 -45.06 26.91
N PHE A 263 -4.52 -44.28 25.82
CA PHE A 263 -5.66 -43.36 25.61
C PHE A 263 -6.31 -43.43 24.21
N ILE A 264 -5.60 -43.88 23.14
CA ILE A 264 -6.21 -43.97 21.80
C ILE A 264 -7.38 -44.96 21.76
N PRO A 265 -7.38 -46.13 22.40
CA PRO A 265 -8.53 -47.05 22.40
C PRO A 265 -9.79 -46.37 22.96
N GLN A 266 -9.66 -45.62 24.08
CA GLN A 266 -10.78 -44.91 24.71
C GLN A 266 -11.20 -43.72 23.86
N LEU A 267 -10.26 -42.93 23.30
CA LEU A 267 -10.53 -41.85 22.37
C LEU A 267 -11.35 -42.33 21.17
N LYS A 268 -10.94 -43.43 20.56
CA LYS A 268 -11.66 -44.06 19.42
C LYS A 268 -13.08 -44.46 19.80
N THR A 269 -13.26 -45.09 20.94
CA THR A 269 -14.58 -45.45 21.46
C THR A 269 -15.46 -44.22 21.67
N ASN A 270 -14.91 -43.19 22.29
CA ASN A 270 -15.66 -41.96 22.56
C ASN A 270 -16.07 -41.22 21.28
N LEU A 271 -15.20 -41.15 20.27
CA LEU A 271 -15.51 -40.54 18.98
C LEU A 271 -16.51 -41.37 18.17
N GLN A 272 -16.44 -42.71 18.20
CA GLN A 272 -17.42 -43.61 17.60
C GLN A 272 -18.83 -43.41 18.20
N ASN A 273 -18.90 -43.29 19.53
CA ASN A 273 -20.16 -43.03 20.25
C ASN A 273 -20.76 -41.67 19.88
N ARG A 274 -19.93 -40.73 19.37
CA ARG A 274 -20.34 -39.43 18.85
C ARG A 274 -20.62 -39.43 17.35
N GLY A 275 -20.66 -40.59 16.68
CA GLY A 275 -20.98 -40.76 15.26
C GLY A 275 -19.82 -40.61 14.28
N LEU A 276 -18.59 -40.64 14.74
CA LEU A 276 -17.38 -40.50 13.91
C LEU A 276 -16.66 -41.84 13.71
N GLN A 277 -17.36 -42.83 13.14
CA GLN A 277 -16.86 -44.19 13.00
C GLN A 277 -15.89 -44.38 11.82
N GLN A 278 -15.90 -43.49 10.82
CA GLN A 278 -15.13 -43.62 9.56
C GLN A 278 -13.71 -43.08 9.67
N ILE A 279 -13.37 -42.39 10.77
CA ILE A 279 -12.05 -41.75 10.91
C ILE A 279 -11.05 -42.78 11.39
N GLU A 280 -9.96 -42.98 10.64
CA GLU A 280 -8.86 -43.83 11.04
C GLU A 280 -7.93 -43.05 11.99
N ILE A 281 -7.76 -43.52 13.25
CA ILE A 281 -6.92 -42.87 14.25
C ILE A 281 -5.64 -43.68 14.41
N LYS A 282 -4.48 -43.03 14.15
CA LYS A 282 -3.16 -43.64 14.18
C LYS A 282 -2.18 -42.78 14.99
N PRO A 283 -1.21 -43.43 15.69
CA PRO A 283 -0.05 -42.70 16.15
C PRO A 283 0.87 -42.35 14.98
N SER A 284 1.76 -41.39 15.19
CA SER A 284 2.82 -41.04 14.26
C SER A 284 3.64 -42.24 13.87
N GLN A 285 4.08 -42.31 12.60
CA GLN A 285 4.99 -43.33 12.09
C GLN A 285 6.44 -42.84 12.00
N LEU A 286 6.62 -41.57 11.62
CA LEU A 286 7.96 -41.00 11.40
C LEU A 286 8.58 -40.40 12.66
N TRP A 287 7.77 -40.05 13.65
CA TRP A 287 8.23 -39.49 14.93
C TRP A 287 9.15 -38.28 14.75
N ASP A 288 10.32 -38.31 15.35
CA ASP A 288 11.29 -37.23 15.40
C ASP A 288 11.87 -36.84 14.00
N ILE A 289 11.62 -37.65 12.96
CA ILE A 289 12.04 -37.37 11.57
C ILE A 289 10.96 -36.65 10.78
N ALA A 290 9.69 -36.71 11.23
CA ALA A 290 8.57 -36.08 10.52
C ALA A 290 8.78 -34.61 10.21
N PRO A 291 9.24 -33.76 11.14
CA PRO A 291 9.48 -32.33 10.83
C PRO A 291 10.50 -32.12 9.71
N LEU A 292 11.58 -32.92 9.70
CA LEU A 292 12.63 -32.82 8.67
C LEU A 292 12.12 -33.20 7.28
N VAL A 293 11.39 -34.31 7.20
CA VAL A 293 10.75 -34.73 5.93
C VAL A 293 9.74 -33.70 5.46
N GLY A 294 8.88 -33.21 6.36
CA GLY A 294 7.87 -32.26 6.04
C GLY A 294 8.43 -30.90 5.63
N ALA A 295 9.46 -30.40 6.31
CA ALA A 295 10.16 -29.18 5.93
C ALA A 295 10.75 -29.31 4.51
N ALA A 296 11.45 -30.42 4.22
CA ALA A 296 11.97 -30.69 2.89
C ALA A 296 10.88 -30.76 1.81
N MET A 297 9.76 -31.43 2.10
CA MET A 297 8.66 -31.57 1.15
C MET A 297 7.84 -30.30 0.97
N ASN A 298 7.85 -29.37 1.95
CA ASN A 298 7.21 -28.07 1.85
C ASN A 298 7.79 -27.20 0.72
N VAL A 299 9.05 -27.40 0.35
CA VAL A 299 9.66 -26.75 -0.84
C VAL A 299 8.84 -27.00 -2.11
N ASN A 300 8.25 -28.19 -2.25
CA ASN A 300 7.44 -28.53 -3.42
C ASN A 300 6.08 -27.81 -3.45
N ASN A 301 5.65 -27.21 -2.33
CA ASN A 301 4.40 -26.46 -2.22
C ASN A 301 4.58 -24.96 -2.57
N MET A 302 5.82 -24.51 -2.78
CA MET A 302 6.06 -23.17 -3.28
C MET A 302 5.48 -23.05 -4.69
N SER A 303 4.57 -22.11 -4.90
CA SER A 303 4.05 -21.80 -6.24
C SER A 303 5.13 -21.07 -7.05
N ASP A 304 5.26 -21.41 -8.34
CA ASP A 304 5.94 -20.54 -9.27
C ASP A 304 5.20 -19.19 -9.25
N GLU A 305 5.90 -18.12 -8.93
CA GLU A 305 5.32 -16.77 -9.05
C GLU A 305 4.99 -16.56 -10.53
N THR A 306 3.71 -16.53 -10.84
CA THR A 306 3.23 -16.03 -12.14
C THR A 306 3.56 -14.55 -12.19
N GLU A 307 4.14 -14.10 -13.29
CA GLU A 307 4.43 -12.68 -13.54
C GLU A 307 3.13 -11.87 -13.38
N GLN A 308 2.96 -11.22 -12.24
CA GLN A 308 1.79 -10.42 -11.93
C GLN A 308 1.96 -9.04 -12.53
N ASN A 309 0.94 -8.54 -13.24
CA ASN A 309 0.92 -7.14 -13.64
C ASN A 309 0.87 -6.25 -12.38
N LEU A 310 1.94 -5.48 -12.17
CA LEU A 310 2.12 -4.70 -10.95
C LEU A 310 1.25 -3.43 -10.89
N ARG A 311 0.68 -2.98 -12.02
CA ARG A 311 -0.13 -1.76 -12.12
C ARG A 311 -1.31 -1.95 -13.07
N LYS A 312 -2.47 -1.35 -12.74
CA LYS A 312 -3.67 -1.35 -13.59
C LYS A 312 -4.02 0.10 -13.92
N THR A 313 -3.66 0.52 -15.12
CA THR A 313 -3.92 1.85 -15.68
C THR A 313 -3.67 1.84 -17.19
N GLU A 314 -4.28 2.78 -17.88
CA GLU A 314 -4.04 3.02 -19.31
C GLU A 314 -2.83 3.94 -19.56
N GLN A 315 -2.26 4.55 -18.51
CA GLN A 315 -1.09 5.39 -18.62
C GLN A 315 0.20 4.60 -18.72
N PHE A 316 1.09 5.07 -19.58
CA PHE A 316 2.46 4.58 -19.61
C PHE A 316 3.21 4.94 -18.32
N LEU A 317 4.10 4.07 -17.91
CA LEU A 317 5.06 4.40 -16.87
C LEU A 317 5.93 5.57 -17.34
N ALA A 318 6.23 6.50 -16.44
CA ALA A 318 7.12 7.61 -16.77
C ALA A 318 8.46 7.07 -17.34
N PRO A 319 9.01 7.65 -18.41
CA PRO A 319 10.26 7.17 -18.98
C PRO A 319 11.42 7.37 -18.00
N GLU A 320 12.41 6.49 -18.07
CA GLU A 320 13.65 6.63 -17.27
C GLU A 320 14.47 7.85 -17.71
N LYS A 321 14.34 8.20 -19.00
CA LYS A 321 15.11 9.28 -19.62
C LYS A 321 14.21 10.25 -20.36
N THR A 322 14.68 11.50 -20.43
CA THR A 322 14.04 12.57 -21.17
C THR A 322 13.73 12.19 -22.62
N GLN A 323 12.54 12.55 -23.04
CA GLN A 323 12.13 12.41 -24.44
C GLN A 323 12.00 13.83 -25.06
N PRO A 324 12.61 14.09 -26.22
CA PRO A 324 12.49 15.39 -26.85
C PRO A 324 11.03 15.70 -27.20
N THR A 325 10.54 16.84 -26.75
CA THR A 325 9.21 17.35 -27.13
C THR A 325 9.35 18.46 -28.15
N SER A 326 8.63 18.36 -29.27
CA SER A 326 8.63 19.38 -30.34
C SER A 326 8.00 20.68 -29.86
N ASP A 327 8.33 21.79 -30.52
CA ASP A 327 7.69 23.08 -30.25
C ASP A 327 6.17 23.04 -30.49
N GLY A 328 5.43 23.54 -29.52
CA GLY A 328 3.96 23.54 -29.54
C GLY A 328 3.31 22.19 -29.19
N LYS A 329 4.09 21.17 -28.84
CA LYS A 329 3.58 19.87 -28.38
C LYS A 329 3.61 19.77 -26.87
N TYR A 330 2.50 19.34 -26.31
CA TYR A 330 2.33 19.15 -24.87
C TYR A 330 3.31 18.07 -24.35
N ASP A 331 4.06 18.40 -23.30
CA ASP A 331 4.99 17.49 -22.63
C ASP A 331 4.38 16.96 -21.33
N ILE A 332 4.23 15.62 -21.23
CA ILE A 332 3.71 14.98 -20.00
C ILE A 332 4.81 14.58 -19.01
N TYR A 333 6.09 14.78 -19.33
CA TYR A 333 7.23 14.40 -18.50
C TYR A 333 8.19 15.57 -18.23
N PRO A 334 7.70 16.64 -17.55
CA PRO A 334 8.47 17.88 -17.37
C PRO A 334 9.58 17.69 -16.34
N GLY A 335 10.83 17.50 -16.79
CA GLY A 335 12.00 17.42 -15.91
C GLY A 335 12.55 18.80 -15.53
N PHE A 336 12.74 19.05 -14.23
CA PHE A 336 13.45 20.23 -13.74
C PHE A 336 14.96 19.96 -13.67
N PRO A 337 15.83 20.75 -14.32
CA PRO A 337 17.26 20.48 -14.36
C PRO A 337 17.94 20.76 -13.01
N VAL A 338 18.65 19.77 -12.49
CA VAL A 338 19.40 19.87 -11.21
C VAL A 338 20.92 19.81 -11.38
N GLY A 339 21.39 19.84 -12.63
CA GLY A 339 22.81 19.74 -12.95
C GLY A 339 23.31 18.32 -13.18
N SER A 340 24.53 18.17 -13.67
CA SER A 340 25.11 16.89 -14.05
C SER A 340 25.50 16.03 -12.86
N GLY A 341 25.36 14.70 -12.98
CA GLY A 341 25.82 13.69 -12.05
C GLY A 341 24.99 13.58 -10.76
N LYS A 342 23.78 14.18 -10.73
CA LYS A 342 22.92 14.19 -9.53
C LYS A 342 22.03 12.96 -9.41
N ILE A 343 21.59 12.40 -10.51
CA ILE A 343 20.76 11.20 -10.56
C ILE A 343 21.61 10.01 -10.98
N GLN A 344 21.47 8.92 -10.24
CA GLN A 344 22.12 7.63 -10.53
C GLN A 344 21.06 6.57 -10.79
N ALA A 345 21.41 5.52 -11.52
CA ALA A 345 20.50 4.48 -11.95
C ALA A 345 21.03 3.07 -11.67
N GLY A 346 20.11 2.18 -11.32
CA GLY A 346 20.31 0.74 -11.21
C GLY A 346 20.73 0.24 -9.83
N SER A 347 20.34 -1.01 -9.53
CA SER A 347 20.60 -1.68 -8.25
C SER A 347 22.08 -1.77 -7.90
N LYS A 348 22.95 -1.93 -8.92
CA LYS A 348 24.40 -2.00 -8.70
C LYS A 348 24.98 -0.68 -8.13
N ALA A 349 24.64 0.47 -8.72
CA ALA A 349 25.11 1.76 -8.23
C ALA A 349 24.57 2.05 -6.82
N LEU A 350 23.31 1.69 -6.56
CA LEU A 350 22.70 1.79 -5.24
C LEU A 350 23.43 0.91 -4.21
N THR A 351 23.76 -0.32 -4.59
CA THR A 351 24.54 -1.24 -3.74
C THR A 351 25.94 -0.73 -3.45
N GLU A 352 26.62 -0.08 -4.41
CA GLU A 352 27.92 0.55 -4.19
C GLU A 352 27.86 1.68 -3.14
N TRP A 353 26.73 2.39 -3.04
CA TRP A 353 26.50 3.35 -1.98
C TRP A 353 26.26 2.64 -0.62
N ILE A 354 25.41 1.59 -0.61
CA ILE A 354 25.06 0.79 0.58
C ILE A 354 26.30 0.17 1.23
N ILE A 355 27.22 -0.40 0.46
CA ILE A 355 28.44 -1.09 0.95
C ILE A 355 29.34 -0.19 1.80
N ARG A 356 29.25 1.12 1.62
CA ARG A 356 30.02 2.12 2.39
C ARG A 356 29.41 2.43 3.76
N GLN A 357 28.18 1.96 4.01
CA GLN A 357 27.45 2.21 5.25
C GLN A 357 27.51 0.97 6.14
N LYS A 358 27.45 1.14 7.47
CA LYS A 358 27.34 0.03 8.42
C LYS A 358 25.90 -0.24 8.78
N ASN A 359 25.12 0.79 9.12
CA ASN A 359 23.73 0.69 9.49
C ASN A 359 22.88 1.58 8.58
N ILE A 360 21.79 1.07 8.08
CA ILE A 360 20.90 1.76 7.13
C ILE A 360 19.46 1.57 7.55
N MET A 361 18.72 2.67 7.61
CA MET A 361 17.28 2.70 7.74
C MET A 361 16.67 3.02 6.37
N ILE A 362 15.99 2.09 5.74
CA ILE A 362 15.25 2.28 4.48
C ILE A 362 13.78 2.49 4.83
N ASP A 363 13.41 3.73 5.03
CA ASP A 363 12.04 4.16 5.26
C ASP A 363 11.37 4.57 3.95
N GLY A 364 10.06 4.81 3.94
CA GLY A 364 9.40 5.27 2.72
C GLY A 364 7.88 5.20 2.79
N TYR A 365 7.29 5.31 1.61
CA TYR A 365 5.86 5.45 1.46
C TYR A 365 5.15 4.10 1.29
N ILE A 366 3.85 4.08 1.56
CA ILE A 366 2.99 2.93 1.28
C ILE A 366 2.97 2.63 -0.22
N GLY A 367 2.86 1.34 -0.58
CA GLY A 367 2.86 0.88 -1.97
C GLY A 367 4.23 0.51 -2.53
N VAL A 368 5.32 0.82 -1.82
CA VAL A 368 6.67 0.35 -2.15
C VAL A 368 6.72 -1.18 -2.03
N TYR A 369 7.35 -1.84 -3.01
CA TYR A 369 7.55 -3.29 -3.00
C TYR A 369 8.79 -3.68 -2.20
N TRP A 370 8.68 -3.60 -0.87
CA TRP A 370 9.78 -3.78 0.07
C TRP A 370 10.56 -5.08 -0.14
N ASP A 371 9.88 -6.18 -0.39
CA ASP A 371 10.53 -7.48 -0.61
C ASP A 371 11.32 -7.50 -1.92
N LYS A 372 10.75 -6.95 -3.01
CA LYS A 372 11.46 -6.85 -4.29
C LYS A 372 12.70 -5.95 -4.19
N LEU A 373 12.59 -4.85 -3.45
CA LEU A 373 13.72 -3.96 -3.20
C LEU A 373 14.81 -4.68 -2.40
N ALA A 374 14.45 -5.35 -1.31
CA ALA A 374 15.39 -6.09 -0.49
C ALA A 374 16.06 -7.25 -1.25
N GLU A 375 15.30 -8.01 -2.03
CA GLU A 375 15.81 -9.13 -2.85
C GLU A 375 16.77 -8.64 -3.94
N SER A 376 16.39 -7.59 -4.68
CA SER A 376 17.24 -7.00 -5.72
C SER A 376 18.56 -6.46 -5.17
N LEU A 377 18.53 -5.76 -4.03
CA LEU A 377 19.73 -5.28 -3.37
C LEU A 377 20.54 -6.41 -2.76
N ASN A 378 19.89 -7.41 -2.19
CA ASN A 378 20.56 -8.57 -1.60
C ASN A 378 21.32 -9.38 -2.65
N GLU A 379 20.77 -9.54 -3.85
CA GLU A 379 21.43 -10.23 -4.97
C GLU A 379 22.76 -9.54 -5.34
N GLU A 380 22.77 -8.22 -5.41
CA GLU A 380 24.00 -7.46 -5.67
C GLU A 380 24.97 -7.50 -4.48
N LEU A 381 24.44 -7.44 -3.24
CA LEU A 381 25.25 -7.48 -2.01
C LEU A 381 25.95 -8.83 -1.80
N LEU A 382 25.37 -9.95 -2.25
CA LEU A 382 26.01 -11.27 -2.20
C LEU A 382 27.40 -11.28 -2.86
N ASN A 383 27.55 -10.55 -3.96
CA ASN A 383 28.80 -10.46 -4.69
C ASN A 383 29.87 -9.63 -3.95
N SER A 384 29.48 -8.86 -2.95
CA SER A 384 30.42 -8.01 -2.15
C SER A 384 31.24 -8.78 -1.13
N GLY A 385 30.84 -9.99 -0.79
CA GLY A 385 31.45 -10.81 0.26
C GLY A 385 31.19 -10.29 1.68
N LYS A 386 30.31 -9.29 1.85
CA LYS A 386 29.94 -8.70 3.13
C LYS A 386 28.91 -9.54 3.86
N LYS A 387 28.97 -9.56 5.19
CA LYS A 387 27.94 -10.13 6.06
C LYS A 387 26.81 -9.12 6.22
N VAL A 388 25.65 -9.38 5.60
CA VAL A 388 24.49 -8.49 5.60
C VAL A 388 23.36 -9.04 6.46
N ARG A 389 22.70 -8.15 7.24
CA ARG A 389 21.50 -8.47 8.02
C ARG A 389 20.34 -7.58 7.58
N TRP A 390 19.21 -8.18 7.30
CA TRP A 390 17.98 -7.52 6.91
C TRP A 390 16.93 -7.64 8.01
N PHE A 391 16.39 -6.50 8.42
CA PHE A 391 15.32 -6.41 9.41
C PHE A 391 14.09 -5.72 8.79
N TYR A 392 12.91 -6.06 9.28
CA TYR A 392 11.66 -5.53 8.76
C TYR A 392 10.81 -4.92 9.87
N THR A 393 10.32 -3.70 9.66
CA THR A 393 9.50 -2.96 10.63
C THR A 393 8.15 -3.60 10.89
N ASP A 394 7.57 -4.28 9.89
CA ASP A 394 6.25 -4.91 10.00
C ASP A 394 6.20 -6.07 11.01
N ALA A 395 7.34 -6.55 11.46
CA ALA A 395 7.42 -7.48 12.59
C ALA A 395 6.84 -6.89 13.89
N ALA A 396 7.02 -5.57 14.07
CA ALA A 396 6.53 -4.81 15.23
C ALA A 396 5.19 -4.10 14.97
N MET A 397 4.61 -4.23 13.77
CA MET A 397 3.33 -3.61 13.43
C MET A 397 2.18 -4.30 14.17
N ARG A 398 1.17 -3.51 14.53
CA ARG A 398 -0.06 -4.05 15.14
C ARG A 398 -0.79 -4.99 14.18
N PRO A 399 -1.54 -5.97 14.68
CA PRO A 399 -2.41 -6.81 13.86
C PRO A 399 -3.44 -5.97 13.09
N GLU A 400 -3.79 -6.43 11.88
CA GLU A 400 -4.78 -5.78 11.01
C GLU A 400 -6.09 -5.45 11.74
N SER A 401 -6.60 -6.37 12.58
CA SER A 401 -7.83 -6.17 13.35
C SER A 401 -7.74 -5.05 14.40
N GLU A 402 -6.56 -4.77 14.95
CA GLU A 402 -6.37 -3.64 15.87
C GLU A 402 -6.28 -2.33 15.09
N ILE A 403 -5.57 -2.34 13.96
CA ILE A 403 -5.47 -1.19 13.07
C ILE A 403 -6.85 -0.81 12.54
N ASP A 404 -7.65 -1.77 12.08
CA ASP A 404 -9.00 -1.53 11.58
C ASP A 404 -9.89 -0.87 12.64
N ARG A 405 -9.85 -1.36 13.87
CA ARG A 405 -10.60 -0.78 14.97
C ARG A 405 -10.14 0.63 15.33
N MET A 406 -8.83 0.89 15.18
CA MET A 406 -8.23 2.21 15.41
C MET A 406 -8.65 3.23 14.35
N VAL A 407 -8.75 2.83 13.08
CA VAL A 407 -9.03 3.74 11.96
C VAL A 407 -10.52 3.86 11.64
N GLU A 408 -11.35 2.94 12.09
CA GLU A 408 -12.80 2.90 11.83
C GLU A 408 -13.51 4.24 12.09
N PRO A 409 -13.24 4.98 13.19
CA PRO A 409 -13.88 6.28 13.44
C PRO A 409 -13.65 7.33 12.35
N TYR A 410 -12.59 7.19 11.54
CA TYR A 410 -12.25 8.13 10.48
C TYR A 410 -12.82 7.73 9.12
N LEU A 411 -13.45 6.56 8.99
CA LEU A 411 -13.95 6.05 7.72
C LEU A 411 -15.41 6.42 7.42
N GLY A 412 -16.06 7.25 8.25
CA GLY A 412 -17.39 7.81 7.96
C GLY A 412 -18.54 6.79 8.00
N GLY A 413 -18.39 5.65 8.71
CA GLY A 413 -19.42 4.62 8.81
C GLY A 413 -19.83 4.05 7.45
N ASP A 414 -21.13 4.09 7.15
CA ASP A 414 -21.69 3.54 5.91
C ASP A 414 -21.50 4.45 4.67
N ASP A 415 -20.92 5.63 4.82
CA ASP A 415 -20.63 6.48 3.65
C ASP A 415 -19.63 5.79 2.71
N PRO A 416 -19.97 5.58 1.43
CA PRO A 416 -19.08 4.85 0.52
C PRO A 416 -17.86 5.65 0.07
N VAL A 417 -17.84 6.98 0.25
CA VAL A 417 -16.84 7.89 -0.32
C VAL A 417 -16.11 8.68 0.74
N PHE A 418 -16.84 9.26 1.70
CA PHE A 418 -16.31 10.27 2.61
C PHE A 418 -16.00 9.69 4.00
N GLY A 419 -14.96 10.26 4.62
CA GLY A 419 -14.52 10.00 5.97
C GLY A 419 -14.11 11.30 6.65
N HIS A 420 -13.39 11.20 7.75
CA HIS A 420 -12.84 12.33 8.49
C HIS A 420 -11.32 12.23 8.56
N ILE A 421 -10.62 13.35 8.42
CA ILE A 421 -9.15 13.39 8.52
C ILE A 421 -8.70 12.89 9.90
N THR A 422 -7.76 11.96 9.91
CA THR A 422 -7.23 11.38 11.14
C THR A 422 -6.31 12.33 11.89
N ASP A 423 -6.32 12.23 13.22
CA ASP A 423 -5.35 12.87 14.11
C ASP A 423 -4.16 11.97 14.47
N LYS A 424 -4.16 10.71 14.03
CA LYS A 424 -3.14 9.71 14.33
C LYS A 424 -1.76 10.05 13.73
N ASP A 425 -0.74 9.44 14.34
CA ASP A 425 0.64 9.45 13.87
C ASP A 425 1.11 8.02 13.52
N LEU A 426 2.17 7.88 12.72
CA LEU A 426 2.68 6.57 12.28
C LEU A 426 3.05 5.65 13.45
N THR A 427 3.46 6.22 14.59
CA THR A 427 3.76 5.47 15.82
C THR A 427 2.59 4.65 16.35
N ASP A 428 1.34 5.06 16.06
CA ASP A 428 0.14 4.34 16.51
C ASP A 428 -0.04 2.98 15.81
N TRP A 429 0.62 2.77 14.67
CA TRP A 429 0.60 1.50 13.93
C TRP A 429 1.51 0.43 14.51
N PHE A 430 2.39 0.80 15.46
CA PHE A 430 3.42 -0.11 15.97
C PHE A 430 3.26 -0.37 17.48
N TYR A 431 3.73 -1.53 17.89
CA TYR A 431 4.15 -1.77 19.26
C TYR A 431 5.56 -1.20 19.40
N LEU A 432 5.68 0.01 19.95
CA LEU A 432 6.93 0.76 19.99
C LEU A 432 8.05 0.04 20.78
N ASP A 433 7.67 -0.66 21.84
CA ASP A 433 8.58 -1.51 22.61
C ASP A 433 9.19 -2.63 21.75
N LYS A 434 8.38 -3.28 20.91
CA LYS A 434 8.85 -4.30 19.97
C LYS A 434 9.69 -3.69 18.85
N LEU A 435 9.28 -2.55 18.32
CA LEU A 435 10.05 -1.86 17.28
C LEU A 435 11.45 -1.50 17.76
N GLN A 436 11.58 -1.05 19.00
CA GLN A 436 12.86 -0.74 19.64
C GLN A 436 13.70 -1.98 20.02
N GLN A 437 13.12 -3.17 20.05
CA GLN A 437 13.88 -4.42 20.19
C GLN A 437 14.67 -4.78 18.94
N ILE A 438 14.27 -4.26 17.77
CA ILE A 438 15.00 -4.50 16.52
C ILE A 438 16.30 -3.69 16.55
N GLN A 439 17.40 -4.37 16.85
CA GLN A 439 18.74 -3.74 16.97
C GLN A 439 19.69 -4.32 15.92
N PRO A 440 20.66 -3.52 15.44
CA PRO A 440 21.65 -4.00 14.49
C PRO A 440 22.53 -5.11 15.10
N ASP A 441 22.94 -6.07 14.29
CA ASP A 441 23.95 -7.07 14.64
C ASP A 441 25.34 -6.43 14.59
N GLU A 442 25.96 -6.24 15.76
CA GLU A 442 27.29 -5.63 15.87
C GLU A 442 28.37 -6.37 15.06
N THR A 443 28.20 -7.65 14.82
CA THR A 443 29.14 -8.52 14.08
C THR A 443 28.92 -8.51 12.57
N ALA A 444 27.80 -7.93 12.10
CA ALA A 444 27.55 -7.79 10.68
C ALA A 444 28.37 -6.63 10.09
N ASP A 445 28.76 -6.78 8.83
CA ASP A 445 29.37 -5.67 8.07
C ASP A 445 28.34 -4.60 7.74
N ILE A 446 27.11 -5.03 7.42
CA ILE A 446 26.01 -4.15 7.02
C ILE A 446 24.71 -4.63 7.68
N ASN A 447 24.02 -3.71 8.33
CA ASN A 447 22.68 -3.91 8.86
C ASN A 447 21.70 -3.00 8.11
N ILE A 448 20.60 -3.53 7.66
CA ILE A 448 19.55 -2.80 6.96
C ILE A 448 18.21 -3.09 7.62
N ILE A 449 17.52 -2.04 8.07
CA ILE A 449 16.11 -2.14 8.43
C ILE A 449 15.26 -1.48 7.35
N ILE A 450 14.20 -2.16 6.93
CA ILE A 450 13.38 -1.76 5.78
C ILE A 450 11.89 -1.77 6.11
N GLY A 451 11.14 -0.81 5.55
CA GLY A 451 9.69 -0.71 5.67
C GLY A 451 9.23 0.66 6.16
N CYS A 452 7.94 0.97 6.00
CA CYS A 452 7.36 2.18 6.57
C CYS A 452 7.68 2.25 8.07
N GLY A 453 8.18 3.39 8.55
CA GLY A 453 8.56 3.60 9.93
C GLY A 453 9.94 3.05 10.32
N ALA A 454 10.83 2.72 9.38
CA ALA A 454 12.19 2.27 9.69
C ALA A 454 12.97 3.30 10.53
N ALA A 455 12.79 4.58 10.26
CA ALA A 455 13.38 5.66 11.04
C ALA A 455 12.91 5.72 12.51
N LEU A 456 11.74 5.14 12.84
CA LEU A 456 11.22 5.09 14.21
C LEU A 456 12.03 4.16 15.12
N THR A 457 12.88 3.30 14.57
CA THR A 457 13.80 2.44 15.36
C THR A 457 14.91 3.21 16.01
N ASN A 458 15.19 4.44 15.53
CA ASN A 458 16.25 5.33 16.04
C ASN A 458 17.63 4.66 16.10
N TRP A 459 18.00 3.87 15.09
CA TRP A 459 19.32 3.26 15.01
C TRP A 459 20.40 4.35 14.99
N LYS A 460 21.26 4.35 15.98
CA LYS A 460 22.31 5.35 16.11
C LYS A 460 23.29 5.29 14.92
N SER A 461 23.65 6.46 14.41
CA SER A 461 24.60 6.61 13.28
C SER A 461 24.22 5.78 12.03
N ALA A 462 22.95 5.51 11.83
CA ALA A 462 22.45 4.88 10.62
C ALA A 462 22.21 5.94 9.55
N SER A 463 22.52 5.61 8.29
CA SER A 463 22.11 6.42 7.14
C SER A 463 20.63 6.22 6.86
N LEU A 464 19.94 7.31 6.55
CA LEU A 464 18.51 7.31 6.24
C LEU A 464 18.27 7.36 4.73
N VAL A 465 17.72 6.29 4.20
CA VAL A 465 17.23 6.20 2.83
C VAL A 465 15.72 6.33 2.83
N TYR A 466 15.17 7.17 1.96
CA TYR A 466 13.73 7.30 1.79
C TYR A 466 13.31 6.82 0.40
N VAL A 467 12.39 5.87 0.37
CA VAL A 467 11.83 5.32 -0.88
C VAL A 467 10.48 5.94 -1.14
N ASP A 468 10.37 6.69 -2.22
CA ASP A 468 9.16 7.43 -2.56
C ASP A 468 8.44 6.84 -3.77
N LEU A 469 7.14 7.13 -3.83
CA LEU A 469 6.23 6.74 -4.88
C LEU A 469 5.13 7.80 -5.00
N PRO A 470 4.90 8.40 -6.18
CA PRO A 470 3.78 9.30 -6.38
C PRO A 470 2.43 8.63 -6.09
N LYS A 471 1.49 9.38 -5.50
CA LYS A 471 0.21 8.81 -5.04
C LYS A 471 -0.68 8.31 -6.17
N ASN A 472 -0.55 8.85 -7.39
CA ASN A 472 -1.22 8.31 -8.57
C ASN A 472 -0.72 6.89 -8.91
N GLU A 473 0.60 6.64 -8.84
CA GLU A 473 1.16 5.30 -9.06
C GLU A 473 0.72 4.32 -7.96
N LEU A 474 0.64 4.78 -6.72
CA LEU A 474 0.07 3.99 -5.62
C LEU A 474 -1.36 3.53 -5.94
N GLN A 475 -2.20 4.40 -6.51
CA GLN A 475 -3.56 4.02 -6.92
C GLN A 475 -3.54 2.95 -8.03
N PHE A 476 -2.64 3.07 -9.01
CA PHE A 476 -2.52 2.08 -10.08
C PHE A 476 -2.10 0.70 -9.55
N ARG A 477 -1.22 0.66 -8.55
CA ARG A 477 -0.83 -0.56 -7.83
C ARG A 477 -1.99 -1.13 -7.01
N ALA A 478 -2.75 -0.29 -6.32
CA ALA A 478 -3.93 -0.72 -5.57
C ALA A 478 -5.02 -1.32 -6.47
N ARG A 479 -5.27 -0.71 -7.64
CA ARG A 479 -6.19 -1.26 -8.67
C ARG A 479 -5.72 -2.60 -9.23
N ALA A 480 -4.41 -2.83 -9.31
CA ALA A 480 -3.82 -4.12 -9.69
C ALA A 480 -3.83 -5.14 -8.53
N LYS A 481 -4.28 -4.75 -7.34
CA LYS A 481 -4.23 -5.55 -6.10
C LYS A 481 -2.81 -5.95 -5.68
N THR A 482 -1.85 -5.09 -5.94
CA THR A 482 -0.43 -5.28 -5.59
C THR A 482 0.03 -4.32 -4.49
N ALA A 483 -0.79 -3.34 -4.13
CA ALA A 483 -0.62 -2.47 -2.97
C ALA A 483 -1.93 -2.41 -2.15
N ASN A 484 -1.80 -2.19 -0.85
CA ASN A 484 -2.92 -2.16 0.10
C ASN A 484 -2.76 -1.01 1.09
N ASN A 485 -3.71 -0.82 1.98
CA ASN A 485 -3.63 0.12 3.09
C ASN A 485 -2.53 -0.27 4.09
N LEU A 486 -2.03 0.71 4.83
CA LEU A 486 -0.95 0.51 5.80
C LEU A 486 -1.33 -0.51 6.88
N GLY A 487 -0.55 -1.60 6.96
CA GLY A 487 -0.74 -2.68 7.91
C GLY A 487 -1.88 -3.65 7.58
N VAL A 488 -2.44 -3.60 6.36
CA VAL A 488 -3.50 -4.49 5.90
C VAL A 488 -2.94 -5.53 4.94
N LYS A 489 -3.29 -6.77 5.15
CA LYS A 489 -2.89 -7.92 4.31
C LYS A 489 -4.02 -8.38 3.39
N SER A 490 -5.27 -8.30 3.85
CA SER A 490 -6.46 -8.68 3.08
C SER A 490 -6.78 -7.61 2.03
N PHE A 491 -7.05 -8.02 0.78
CA PHE A 491 -7.47 -7.08 -0.26
C PHE A 491 -8.92 -6.66 -0.06
N ARG A 492 -9.16 -5.35 -0.16
CA ARG A 492 -10.47 -4.72 -0.05
C ARG A 492 -10.90 -4.15 -1.39
N ASP A 493 -12.14 -3.68 -1.44
CA ASP A 493 -12.63 -2.93 -2.59
C ASP A 493 -11.81 -1.66 -2.83
N GLY A 494 -11.55 -1.33 -4.10
CA GLY A 494 -10.69 -0.18 -4.46
C GLY A 494 -11.20 1.16 -3.93
N LYS A 495 -12.53 1.34 -3.80
CA LYS A 495 -13.11 2.56 -3.23
C LYS A 495 -12.84 2.66 -1.71
N GLN A 496 -12.90 1.54 -0.99
CA GLN A 496 -12.56 1.48 0.44
C GLN A 496 -11.07 1.73 0.67
N ILE A 497 -10.21 1.16 -0.19
CA ILE A 497 -8.76 1.38 -0.13
C ILE A 497 -8.45 2.86 -0.32
N TYR A 498 -9.00 3.51 -1.36
CA TYR A 498 -8.76 4.92 -1.65
C TYR A 498 -9.29 5.83 -0.54
N LYS A 499 -10.51 5.57 -0.02
CA LYS A 499 -11.06 6.33 1.11
C LYS A 499 -10.10 6.33 2.31
N ARG A 500 -9.59 5.16 2.69
CA ARG A 500 -8.65 5.05 3.80
C ARG A 500 -7.29 5.71 3.47
N TYR A 501 -6.80 5.60 2.23
CA TYR A 501 -5.61 6.34 1.81
C TYR A 501 -5.77 7.84 2.07
N TYR A 502 -6.84 8.43 1.57
CA TYR A 502 -7.05 9.88 1.64
C TYR A 502 -7.23 10.41 3.06
N PHE A 503 -8.06 9.75 3.88
CA PHE A 503 -8.43 10.25 5.21
C PHE A 503 -7.46 9.80 6.31
N VAL A 504 -6.72 8.73 6.11
CA VAL A 504 -5.89 8.10 7.15
C VAL A 504 -4.44 7.91 6.69
N ASP A 505 -4.17 6.97 5.79
CA ASP A 505 -2.82 6.47 5.56
C ASP A 505 -1.89 7.56 5.01
N TRP A 506 -2.33 8.36 4.02
CA TRP A 506 -1.54 9.46 3.48
C TRP A 506 -1.25 10.52 4.55
N ARG A 507 -2.24 10.87 5.36
CA ARG A 507 -2.07 11.90 6.40
C ARG A 507 -1.01 11.51 7.43
N VAL A 508 -0.99 10.25 7.82
CA VAL A 508 -0.01 9.70 8.76
C VAL A 508 1.39 9.65 8.15
N LEU A 509 1.50 9.14 6.92
CA LEU A 509 2.78 9.00 6.23
C LEU A 509 3.35 10.34 5.78
N ASP A 510 2.50 11.29 5.39
CA ASP A 510 2.91 12.65 5.01
C ASP A 510 3.49 13.40 6.22
N LYS A 511 2.87 13.29 7.40
CA LYS A 511 3.45 13.84 8.65
C LYS A 511 4.82 13.22 8.95
N HIS A 512 4.96 11.92 8.75
CA HIS A 512 6.23 11.20 8.96
C HIS A 512 7.29 11.65 7.96
N LYS A 513 6.98 11.66 6.67
CA LYS A 513 7.84 12.14 5.58
C LYS A 513 8.34 13.55 5.84
N CYS A 514 7.45 14.47 6.22
CA CYS A 514 7.79 15.84 6.55
C CYS A 514 8.85 15.94 7.67
N LYS A 515 8.70 15.11 8.71
CA LYS A 515 9.69 15.07 9.82
C LYS A 515 11.05 14.54 9.38
N LEU A 516 11.08 13.59 8.44
CA LEU A 516 12.31 12.93 7.98
C LEU A 516 13.09 13.74 6.95
N LEU A 517 12.43 14.58 6.15
CA LEU A 517 13.00 15.26 4.99
C LEU A 517 14.35 15.95 5.26
N PRO A 518 14.57 16.66 6.38
CA PRO A 518 15.87 17.30 6.66
C PRO A 518 17.04 16.32 6.82
N GLU A 519 16.75 15.08 7.24
CA GLU A 519 17.74 14.07 7.61
C GLU A 519 17.96 12.99 6.54
N ILE A 520 17.17 13.00 5.46
CA ILE A 520 17.31 12.01 4.39
C ILE A 520 18.68 12.14 3.70
N ASP A 521 19.45 11.04 3.70
CA ASP A 521 20.73 10.92 2.99
C ASP A 521 20.56 10.58 1.52
N LEU A 522 19.58 9.72 1.21
CA LEU A 522 19.32 9.22 -0.15
C LEU A 522 17.82 9.11 -0.40
N ILE A 523 17.37 9.54 -1.59
CA ILE A 523 15.99 9.33 -2.07
C ILE A 523 16.00 8.36 -3.23
N ILE A 524 15.07 7.40 -3.23
CA ILE A 524 14.89 6.40 -4.28
C ILE A 524 13.50 6.57 -4.89
N ASP A 525 13.43 6.69 -6.22
CA ASP A 525 12.22 6.53 -7.02
C ASP A 525 11.99 5.03 -7.29
N GLU A 526 10.91 4.48 -6.72
CA GLU A 526 10.61 3.04 -6.79
C GLU A 526 9.50 2.72 -7.80
N GLN A 527 9.21 3.60 -8.74
CA GLN A 527 8.22 3.31 -9.78
C GLN A 527 8.61 2.13 -10.68
N ARG A 528 9.91 1.81 -10.77
CA ARG A 528 10.48 0.71 -11.57
C ARG A 528 11.16 -0.31 -10.67
N PRO A 529 10.43 -1.29 -10.11
CA PRO A 529 11.05 -2.33 -9.28
C PRO A 529 12.20 -3.04 -10.00
N GLY A 530 13.37 -3.09 -9.37
CA GLY A 530 14.60 -3.68 -9.94
C GLY A 530 15.46 -2.72 -10.77
N ASN A 531 14.93 -1.59 -11.23
CA ASN A 531 15.68 -0.56 -11.95
C ASN A 531 15.45 0.82 -11.30
N TYR A 532 16.07 1.04 -10.17
CA TYR A 532 15.86 2.22 -9.33
C TYR A 532 16.64 3.42 -9.82
N LEU A 533 15.99 4.59 -9.83
CA LEU A 533 16.65 5.89 -9.90
C LEU A 533 16.78 6.44 -8.49
N PHE A 534 17.91 7.08 -8.20
CA PHE A 534 18.15 7.64 -6.88
C PHE A 534 19.07 8.86 -6.92
N MET A 535 18.96 9.70 -5.91
CA MET A 535 19.81 10.86 -5.74
C MET A 535 20.08 11.14 -4.26
N SER A 536 21.14 11.91 -3.96
CA SER A 536 21.38 12.29 -2.57
C SER A 536 20.26 13.18 -2.03
N GLY A 537 19.92 13.02 -0.75
CA GLY A 537 18.93 13.87 -0.09
C GLY A 537 19.33 15.34 -0.08
N GLY A 538 20.64 15.63 -0.02
CA GLY A 538 21.17 16.99 -0.16
C GLY A 538 20.91 17.60 -1.53
N ASP A 539 21.16 16.86 -2.62
CA ASP A 539 20.88 17.31 -3.98
C ASP A 539 19.37 17.47 -4.22
N ALA A 540 18.56 16.56 -3.66
CA ALA A 540 17.10 16.68 -3.73
C ALA A 540 16.60 17.97 -3.07
N ARG A 541 17.03 18.27 -1.84
CA ARG A 541 16.66 19.52 -1.14
C ARG A 541 17.15 20.76 -1.89
N GLN A 542 18.32 20.72 -2.50
CA GLN A 542 18.83 21.81 -3.35
C GLN A 542 17.96 21.98 -4.60
N GLY A 543 17.58 20.89 -5.27
CA GLY A 543 16.68 20.91 -6.42
C GLY A 543 15.31 21.50 -6.08
N LEU A 544 14.71 21.08 -4.93
CA LEU A 544 13.46 21.64 -4.41
C LEU A 544 13.60 23.16 -4.14
N SER A 545 14.69 23.58 -3.54
CA SER A 545 14.96 25.01 -3.30
C SER A 545 15.15 25.78 -4.60
N ALA A 546 15.80 25.19 -5.61
CA ALA A 546 15.94 25.80 -6.93
C ALA A 546 14.58 25.97 -7.61
N MET A 547 13.68 24.97 -7.52
CA MET A 547 12.30 25.08 -7.99
C MET A 547 11.56 26.24 -7.29
N ALA A 548 11.68 26.34 -5.96
CA ALA A 548 11.02 27.39 -5.18
C ALA A 548 11.53 28.81 -5.45
N HIS A 549 12.65 28.99 -6.15
CA HIS A 549 13.22 30.27 -6.56
C HIS A 549 13.04 30.58 -8.05
N ASN A 550 12.62 29.60 -8.86
CA ASN A 550 12.49 29.76 -10.31
C ASN A 550 11.09 29.44 -10.78
N PHE A 551 10.82 28.19 -11.03
CA PHE A 551 9.51 27.66 -11.50
C PHE A 551 9.45 26.17 -11.19
N PHE A 552 8.24 25.63 -11.30
CA PHE A 552 8.06 24.18 -11.37
C PHE A 552 6.84 23.81 -12.21
N ARG A 553 6.85 22.60 -12.71
CA ARG A 553 5.70 21.95 -13.31
C ARG A 553 5.61 20.55 -12.74
N VAL A 554 4.44 20.17 -12.24
CA VAL A 554 4.19 18.80 -11.79
C VAL A 554 3.97 17.89 -12.99
N ARG A 555 4.20 16.60 -12.85
CA ARG A 555 3.87 15.63 -13.89
C ARG A 555 2.36 15.47 -13.93
N PRO A 556 1.69 15.84 -15.04
CA PRO A 556 0.26 15.62 -15.18
C PRO A 556 -0.03 14.11 -15.31
N TRP A 557 -1.22 13.71 -14.90
CA TRP A 557 -1.72 12.38 -15.12
C TRP A 557 -3.19 12.42 -15.55
N PHE A 558 -3.67 11.35 -16.16
CA PHE A 558 -4.92 11.37 -16.91
C PHE A 558 -5.78 10.18 -16.52
N GLU A 559 -7.10 10.38 -16.40
CA GLU A 559 -8.02 9.31 -16.06
C GLU A 559 -9.17 9.21 -17.06
N PRO A 560 -9.55 8.01 -17.48
CA PRO A 560 -10.78 7.79 -18.20
C PRO A 560 -11.98 7.95 -17.26
N GLY A 561 -13.17 8.19 -17.84
CA GLY A 561 -14.39 8.35 -17.09
C GLY A 561 -15.64 8.01 -17.88
N ALA A 562 -16.75 7.75 -17.18
CA ALA A 562 -18.02 7.39 -17.80
C ALA A 562 -18.60 8.47 -18.74
N TRP A 563 -18.06 9.67 -18.74
CA TRP A 563 -18.46 10.81 -19.57
C TRP A 563 -17.31 11.39 -20.40
N GLY A 564 -16.12 10.80 -20.30
CA GLY A 564 -14.87 11.33 -20.86
C GLY A 564 -14.95 11.54 -22.37
N GLY A 565 -14.14 12.50 -22.81
CA GLY A 565 -14.04 12.95 -24.19
C GLY A 565 -12.79 12.44 -24.91
N THR A 566 -12.54 13.04 -26.09
CA THR A 566 -11.47 12.61 -26.98
C THR A 566 -10.41 13.69 -27.22
N TRP A 567 -10.66 14.93 -26.79
CA TRP A 567 -9.78 16.06 -27.10
C TRP A 567 -8.35 15.83 -26.63
N MET A 568 -8.15 15.43 -25.35
CA MET A 568 -6.82 15.18 -24.80
C MET A 568 -6.09 14.05 -25.54
N ARG A 569 -6.79 12.94 -25.81
CA ARG A 569 -6.24 11.83 -26.59
C ARG A 569 -5.76 12.24 -27.98
N GLU A 570 -6.47 13.14 -28.63
CA GLU A 570 -6.15 13.61 -29.99
C GLU A 570 -5.01 14.64 -30.01
N HIS A 571 -4.94 15.52 -29.01
CA HIS A 571 -4.00 16.65 -29.00
C HIS A 571 -2.69 16.37 -28.24
N ILE A 572 -2.65 15.44 -27.28
CA ILE A 572 -1.46 15.10 -26.52
C ILE A 572 -0.82 13.84 -27.10
N GLU A 573 0.31 13.98 -27.79
CA GLU A 573 0.94 12.87 -28.56
C GLU A 573 1.47 11.73 -27.68
N GLN A 574 1.96 12.02 -26.48
CA GLN A 574 2.61 11.06 -25.57
C GLN A 574 1.61 10.17 -24.81
N LEU A 575 0.29 10.40 -24.96
CA LEU A 575 -0.73 9.57 -24.33
C LEU A 575 -0.91 8.24 -25.07
N ASN A 576 -1.37 7.25 -24.34
CA ASN A 576 -1.85 6.00 -24.90
C ASN A 576 -3.06 6.28 -25.81
N LYS A 577 -2.95 5.94 -27.09
CA LYS A 577 -3.99 6.19 -28.09
C LYS A 577 -5.08 5.10 -28.12
N ASP A 578 -4.84 3.98 -27.44
CA ASP A 578 -5.78 2.86 -27.37
C ASP A 578 -6.87 3.07 -26.29
N VAL A 579 -6.77 4.14 -25.48
CA VAL A 579 -7.82 4.48 -24.49
C VAL A 579 -9.09 4.90 -25.21
N GLU A 580 -10.23 4.47 -24.67
CA GLU A 580 -11.54 4.83 -25.24
C GLU A 580 -11.81 6.33 -25.10
N ASN A 581 -11.59 6.87 -23.93
CA ASN A 581 -11.75 8.30 -23.60
C ASN A 581 -10.83 8.72 -22.48
N LEU A 582 -10.73 10.04 -22.27
CA LEU A 582 -10.15 10.65 -21.06
C LEU A 582 -11.15 11.68 -20.52
N ALA A 583 -11.43 11.59 -19.23
CA ALA A 583 -12.35 12.51 -18.56
C ALA A 583 -11.61 13.65 -17.89
N TRP A 584 -10.45 13.36 -17.29
CA TRP A 584 -9.65 14.32 -16.53
C TRP A 584 -8.19 14.34 -16.97
N SER A 585 -7.61 15.53 -16.95
CA SER A 585 -6.17 15.74 -16.80
C SER A 585 -5.92 16.45 -15.49
N PHE A 586 -5.16 15.85 -14.62
CA PHE A 586 -4.77 16.43 -13.33
C PHE A 586 -3.47 17.20 -13.51
N GLU A 587 -3.62 18.47 -13.94
CA GLU A 587 -2.49 19.36 -14.29
C GLU A 587 -1.73 19.84 -13.06
N LEU A 588 -2.45 20.14 -11.99
CA LEU A 588 -1.87 20.61 -10.72
C LEU A 588 -2.79 20.17 -9.57
N MET A 589 -2.69 18.88 -9.23
CA MET A 589 -3.39 18.29 -8.09
C MET A 589 -2.38 17.88 -7.04
N VAL A 590 -2.10 18.76 -6.16
CA VAL A 590 -0.99 18.78 -5.21
C VAL A 590 -0.79 17.50 -4.39
N LEU A 591 -1.86 16.83 -4.00
CA LEU A 591 -1.73 15.62 -3.19
C LEU A 591 -1.24 14.41 -4.00
N GLU A 592 -1.49 14.36 -5.30
CA GLU A 592 -1.32 13.14 -6.09
C GLU A 592 -0.25 13.22 -7.18
N ASN A 593 0.05 14.43 -7.69
CA ASN A 593 1.10 14.60 -8.68
C ASN A 593 2.50 14.35 -8.10
N GLY A 594 3.42 13.95 -8.98
CA GLY A 594 4.85 13.98 -8.73
C GLY A 594 5.51 15.21 -9.36
N ILE A 595 6.73 15.50 -8.92
CA ILE A 595 7.67 16.41 -9.58
C ILE A 595 8.88 15.63 -10.06
N MET A 596 9.41 16.00 -11.22
CA MET A 596 10.52 15.28 -11.84
C MET A 596 11.79 16.14 -11.83
N PHE A 597 12.86 15.57 -11.34
CA PHE A 597 14.22 16.10 -11.52
C PHE A 597 14.85 15.54 -12.80
N GLU A 598 15.64 16.36 -13.49
CA GLU A 598 16.43 15.94 -14.65
C GLU A 598 17.92 16.09 -14.39
N SER A 599 18.71 15.05 -14.65
CA SER A 599 20.18 15.09 -14.61
C SER A 599 20.75 14.13 -15.66
N ASP A 600 21.55 14.65 -16.57
CA ASP A 600 22.18 13.89 -17.67
C ASP A 600 21.19 13.03 -18.46
N GLY A 601 19.99 13.54 -18.63
CA GLY A 601 18.89 12.88 -19.32
C GLY A 601 18.08 11.89 -18.48
N TYR A 602 18.47 11.55 -17.26
CA TYR A 602 17.64 10.76 -16.35
C TYR A 602 16.51 11.60 -15.74
N LEU A 603 15.35 10.98 -15.58
CA LEU A 603 14.15 11.58 -14.96
C LEU A 603 13.80 10.83 -13.66
N LEU A 604 14.05 11.44 -12.52
CA LEU A 604 13.68 10.93 -11.21
C LEU A 604 12.45 11.66 -10.70
N GLU A 605 11.40 10.92 -10.36
CA GLU A 605 10.15 11.49 -9.84
C GLU A 605 10.01 11.26 -8.34
N ILE A 606 9.61 12.30 -7.64
CA ILE A 606 9.19 12.25 -6.22
C ILE A 606 7.83 12.92 -6.05
N SER A 607 7.14 12.60 -4.96
CA SER A 607 5.86 13.23 -4.63
C SER A 607 6.01 14.74 -4.51
N PHE A 608 5.04 15.50 -5.00
CA PHE A 608 5.03 16.97 -4.96
C PHE A 608 5.15 17.55 -3.53
N ASP A 609 4.58 16.88 -2.56
CA ASP A 609 4.59 17.31 -1.16
C ASP A 609 6.00 17.57 -0.59
N PHE A 610 7.05 16.94 -1.13
CA PHE A 610 8.44 17.25 -0.77
C PHE A 610 8.78 18.73 -1.00
N LEU A 611 8.29 19.34 -2.08
CA LEU A 611 8.51 20.75 -2.37
C LEU A 611 7.87 21.63 -1.29
N MET A 612 6.63 21.32 -0.91
CA MET A 612 5.92 22.10 0.11
C MET A 612 6.54 21.92 1.49
N TYR A 613 6.98 20.72 1.86
CA TYR A 613 7.65 20.49 3.15
C TYR A 613 9.00 21.19 3.24
N ASN A 614 9.72 21.30 2.13
CA ASN A 614 11.03 21.96 2.10
C ASN A 614 10.90 23.50 2.02
N ASN A 615 9.95 24.02 1.22
CA ASN A 615 9.97 25.43 0.77
C ASN A 615 8.59 26.10 0.69
N TYR A 616 7.58 25.71 1.48
CA TYR A 616 6.25 26.28 1.35
C TYR A 616 6.19 27.82 1.47
N LYS A 617 7.08 28.43 2.26
CA LYS A 617 7.13 29.88 2.44
C LYS A 617 7.60 30.59 1.18
N GLU A 618 8.65 30.06 0.56
CA GLU A 618 9.19 30.58 -0.69
C GLU A 618 8.23 30.37 -1.85
N VAL A 619 7.50 29.26 -1.85
CA VAL A 619 6.50 28.94 -2.87
C VAL A 619 5.28 29.85 -2.72
N LEU A 620 4.67 29.91 -1.54
CA LEU A 620 3.37 30.55 -1.33
C LEU A 620 3.45 32.07 -1.05
N GLY A 621 4.58 32.56 -0.50
CA GLY A 621 4.77 33.97 -0.17
C GLY A 621 3.81 34.48 0.91
N ASP A 622 3.03 35.53 0.60
CA ASP A 622 2.15 36.22 1.54
C ASP A 622 1.02 35.32 2.12
N CYS A 623 0.62 34.27 1.41
CA CYS A 623 -0.40 33.35 1.88
C CYS A 623 0.15 32.10 2.60
N ALA A 624 1.48 32.00 2.83
CA ALA A 624 2.13 30.83 3.40
C ALA A 624 1.61 30.45 4.79
N ASP A 625 1.37 31.42 5.66
CA ASP A 625 0.86 31.14 7.02
C ASP A 625 -0.57 30.57 7.03
N ARG A 626 -1.36 30.92 6.00
CA ARG A 626 -2.74 30.44 5.83
C ARG A 626 -2.80 28.99 5.38
N PHE A 627 -1.99 28.64 4.39
CA PHE A 627 -2.08 27.33 3.73
C PHE A 627 -0.98 26.35 4.17
N LYS A 628 0.14 26.84 4.65
CA LYS A 628 1.29 26.02 5.09
C LYS A 628 1.71 25.01 4.01
N TYR A 629 1.58 23.73 4.27
CA TYR A 629 1.98 22.68 3.34
C TYR A 629 0.95 22.39 2.24
N ASP A 630 -0.28 22.93 2.37
CA ASP A 630 -1.31 22.76 1.34
C ASP A 630 -1.10 23.79 0.21
N PHE A 631 -0.96 23.33 -1.01
CA PHE A 631 -0.94 24.22 -2.16
C PHE A 631 -2.38 24.59 -2.54
N PRO A 632 -2.77 25.89 -2.55
CA PRO A 632 -4.17 26.25 -2.49
C PRO A 632 -4.94 26.18 -3.81
N ILE A 633 -4.28 26.30 -4.97
CA ILE A 633 -4.90 26.39 -6.29
C ILE A 633 -4.68 25.09 -7.07
N ARG A 634 -5.74 24.59 -7.68
CA ARG A 634 -5.75 23.42 -8.53
C ARG A 634 -6.12 23.80 -9.96
N PHE A 635 -5.43 23.21 -10.94
CA PHE A 635 -5.78 23.22 -12.36
C PHE A 635 -5.99 21.80 -12.83
N ASP A 636 -7.10 21.55 -13.51
CA ASP A 636 -7.36 20.29 -14.18
C ASP A 636 -8.23 20.49 -15.42
N PHE A 637 -8.18 19.56 -16.36
CA PHE A 637 -9.09 19.53 -17.49
C PHE A 637 -10.25 18.60 -17.24
N LEU A 638 -11.43 19.06 -17.67
CA LEU A 638 -12.62 18.24 -17.84
C LEU A 638 -12.90 18.15 -19.33
N ASP A 639 -12.68 16.96 -19.91
CA ASP A 639 -12.86 16.72 -21.35
C ASP A 639 -14.18 16.02 -21.62
N THR A 640 -15.09 16.70 -22.27
CA THR A 640 -16.41 16.19 -22.69
C THR A 640 -16.61 16.21 -24.19
N PHE A 641 -15.54 16.41 -24.98
CA PHE A 641 -15.57 16.41 -26.45
C PHE A 641 -15.99 15.04 -26.99
N ASP A 642 -17.06 14.99 -27.77
CA ASP A 642 -17.69 13.76 -28.25
C ASP A 642 -18.04 12.77 -27.12
N GLY A 643 -18.01 13.24 -25.88
CA GLY A 643 -18.34 12.51 -24.66
C GLY A 643 -19.76 12.75 -24.17
N GLY A 644 -19.91 12.79 -22.83
CA GLY A 644 -21.20 13.02 -22.16
C GLY A 644 -21.16 14.23 -21.24
N ASN A 645 -22.32 14.64 -20.74
CA ASN A 645 -22.39 15.67 -19.70
C ASN A 645 -21.71 15.20 -18.43
N LEU A 646 -21.05 16.11 -17.73
CA LEU A 646 -20.57 15.86 -16.36
C LEU A 646 -21.75 15.56 -15.43
N SER A 647 -21.54 14.88 -14.30
CA SER A 647 -22.57 14.74 -13.26
C SER A 647 -23.03 16.12 -12.75
N VAL A 648 -24.32 16.25 -12.51
CA VAL A 648 -24.87 17.43 -11.82
C VAL A 648 -24.49 17.33 -10.35
N GLN A 649 -23.80 18.33 -9.84
CA GLN A 649 -23.09 18.25 -8.57
C GLN A 649 -23.04 19.59 -7.83
N CYS A 650 -22.60 19.56 -6.58
CA CYS A 650 -22.18 20.73 -5.82
C CYS A 650 -21.03 20.39 -4.88
N HIS A 651 -20.38 21.43 -4.35
CA HIS A 651 -19.32 21.28 -3.35
C HIS A 651 -19.80 21.71 -1.97
N PRO A 652 -19.24 21.11 -0.88
CA PRO A 652 -19.67 21.43 0.47
C PRO A 652 -19.37 22.89 0.85
N GLN A 653 -20.25 23.49 1.62
CA GLN A 653 -19.97 24.75 2.27
C GLN A 653 -18.83 24.63 3.29
N THR A 654 -18.07 25.72 3.49
CA THR A 654 -16.86 25.72 4.32
C THR A 654 -17.09 25.16 5.73
N LYS A 655 -18.19 25.56 6.38
CA LYS A 655 -18.52 25.07 7.72
C LYS A 655 -18.80 23.57 7.72
N TYR A 656 -19.52 23.08 6.72
CA TYR A 656 -19.88 21.67 6.60
C TYR A 656 -18.66 20.79 6.42
N ILE A 657 -17.73 21.17 5.52
CA ILE A 657 -16.53 20.37 5.26
C ILE A 657 -15.60 20.34 6.46
N GLN A 658 -15.52 21.44 7.24
CA GLN A 658 -14.75 21.49 8.47
C GLN A 658 -15.32 20.58 9.55
N GLU A 659 -16.63 20.62 9.78
CA GLU A 659 -17.30 19.85 10.85
C GLU A 659 -17.42 18.37 10.50
N LYS A 660 -17.71 18.03 9.26
CA LYS A 660 -17.98 16.63 8.85
C LYS A 660 -16.72 15.86 8.45
N PHE A 661 -15.76 16.51 7.83
CA PHE A 661 -14.62 15.84 7.20
C PHE A 661 -13.25 16.29 7.75
N GLY A 662 -13.22 17.36 8.56
CA GLY A 662 -11.99 17.87 9.18
C GLY A 662 -11.08 18.64 8.21
N MET A 663 -11.58 19.07 7.05
CA MET A 663 -10.79 19.82 6.07
C MET A 663 -10.80 21.32 6.38
N PRO A 664 -9.67 22.04 6.21
CA PRO A 664 -9.56 23.44 6.61
C PRO A 664 -10.32 24.42 5.71
N PHE A 665 -10.52 24.10 4.45
CA PHE A 665 -11.22 24.91 3.45
C PHE A 665 -11.93 24.01 2.43
N THR A 666 -12.84 24.57 1.66
CA THR A 666 -13.68 23.85 0.70
C THR A 666 -13.19 24.04 -0.73
N GLN A 667 -13.81 23.32 -1.66
CA GLN A 667 -13.63 23.47 -3.09
C GLN A 667 -14.55 24.59 -3.60
N ASP A 668 -13.94 25.70 -4.03
CA ASP A 668 -14.57 26.74 -4.82
C ASP A 668 -14.01 26.64 -6.23
N GLU A 669 -14.85 26.60 -7.24
CA GLU A 669 -14.47 26.34 -8.63
C GLU A 669 -14.72 27.50 -9.56
N THR A 670 -14.07 27.47 -10.71
CA THR A 670 -14.41 28.24 -11.89
C THR A 670 -14.15 27.36 -13.11
N TYR A 671 -15.01 27.49 -14.12
CA TYR A 671 -14.86 26.89 -15.43
C TYR A 671 -14.40 27.88 -16.46
N TYR A 672 -13.20 27.75 -16.97
CA TYR A 672 -12.74 28.45 -18.16
C TYR A 672 -12.88 27.54 -19.36
N ILE A 673 -13.63 27.95 -20.37
CA ILE A 673 -13.82 27.16 -21.58
C ILE A 673 -12.58 27.30 -22.45
N LEU A 674 -11.71 26.29 -22.40
CA LEU A 674 -10.44 26.26 -23.13
C LEU A 674 -10.67 25.98 -24.61
N ASP A 675 -11.58 25.06 -24.90
CA ASP A 675 -12.02 24.75 -26.26
C ASP A 675 -13.46 24.20 -26.25
N CYS A 676 -14.16 24.24 -27.37
CA CYS A 676 -15.54 23.77 -27.45
C CYS A 676 -16.02 23.58 -28.90
N GLN A 677 -17.06 22.71 -29.07
CA GLN A 677 -17.70 22.46 -30.37
C GLN A 677 -19.23 22.29 -30.21
N ASN A 678 -19.98 22.23 -31.32
CA ASN A 678 -21.38 21.82 -31.40
C ASN A 678 -22.34 22.50 -30.42
N GLN A 679 -22.23 23.83 -30.22
CA GLN A 679 -23.10 24.61 -29.32
C GLN A 679 -23.10 24.07 -27.86
N PRO A 680 -21.95 24.05 -27.21
CA PRO A 680 -21.82 23.52 -25.88
C PRO A 680 -22.54 24.35 -24.83
N VAL A 681 -22.79 23.75 -23.67
CA VAL A 681 -23.49 24.43 -22.57
C VAL A 681 -22.79 24.14 -21.23
N VAL A 682 -23.05 25.03 -20.26
CA VAL A 682 -22.77 24.80 -18.84
C VAL A 682 -24.09 24.85 -18.07
N TYR A 683 -24.33 23.85 -17.26
CA TYR A 683 -25.44 23.85 -16.29
C TYR A 683 -24.98 24.61 -15.04
N LEU A 684 -25.69 25.66 -14.62
CA LEU A 684 -25.26 26.50 -13.51
C LEU A 684 -26.46 27.22 -12.85
N GLY A 685 -26.63 26.97 -11.54
CA GLY A 685 -27.67 27.52 -10.73
C GLY A 685 -29.07 26.98 -11.01
N PHE A 686 -30.02 27.35 -10.19
CA PHE A 686 -31.38 26.86 -10.27
C PHE A 686 -32.27 27.69 -11.16
N GLN A 687 -33.35 27.10 -11.67
CA GLN A 687 -34.47 27.83 -12.28
C GLN A 687 -35.12 28.75 -11.24
N ASP A 688 -35.76 29.81 -11.68
CA ASP A 688 -36.31 30.87 -10.81
C ASP A 688 -37.43 30.37 -9.88
N ASP A 689 -38.17 29.38 -10.32
CA ASP A 689 -39.31 28.77 -9.64
C ASP A 689 -38.95 27.45 -8.89
N ILE A 690 -37.66 27.18 -8.66
CA ILE A 690 -37.19 25.97 -7.94
C ILE A 690 -37.93 25.77 -6.62
N GLN A 691 -38.38 24.52 -6.40
CA GLN A 691 -38.92 24.03 -5.13
C GLN A 691 -37.99 22.98 -4.58
N PRO A 692 -37.24 23.25 -3.49
CA PRO A 692 -36.22 22.32 -2.96
C PRO A 692 -36.75 20.94 -2.64
N GLU A 693 -37.93 20.87 -2.01
CA GLU A 693 -38.53 19.59 -1.58
C GLU A 693 -39.02 18.76 -2.76
N GLU A 694 -39.42 19.39 -3.86
CA GLU A 694 -39.81 18.69 -5.10
C GLU A 694 -38.58 18.16 -5.79
N PHE A 695 -37.51 18.94 -5.87
CA PHE A 695 -36.23 18.52 -6.44
C PHE A 695 -35.64 17.30 -5.68
N GLU A 696 -35.61 17.37 -4.35
CA GLU A 696 -35.13 16.25 -3.51
C GLU A 696 -35.94 14.98 -3.77
N LYS A 697 -37.27 15.07 -3.75
CA LYS A 697 -38.14 13.89 -4.00
C LYS A 697 -37.91 13.28 -5.37
N GLU A 698 -37.67 14.07 -6.41
CA GLU A 698 -37.42 13.58 -7.75
C GLU A 698 -36.03 12.94 -7.87
N LEU A 699 -35.02 13.48 -7.20
CA LEU A 699 -33.69 12.87 -7.12
C LEU A 699 -33.74 11.49 -6.46
N ILE A 700 -34.41 11.39 -5.28
CA ILE A 700 -34.57 10.13 -4.55
C ILE A 700 -35.35 9.13 -5.42
N TYR A 701 -36.46 9.55 -6.01
CA TYR A 701 -37.27 8.71 -6.87
C TYR A 701 -36.49 8.18 -8.09
N SER A 702 -35.70 9.06 -8.72
CA SER A 702 -34.81 8.68 -9.83
C SER A 702 -33.78 7.61 -9.42
N GLN A 703 -33.19 7.76 -8.25
CA GLN A 703 -32.21 6.81 -7.75
C GLN A 703 -32.84 5.45 -7.42
N GLU A 704 -33.98 5.44 -6.75
CA GLU A 704 -34.64 4.20 -6.32
C GLU A 704 -35.26 3.42 -7.49
N HIS A 705 -35.77 4.12 -8.52
CA HIS A 705 -36.51 3.51 -9.63
C HIS A 705 -35.74 3.51 -10.97
N ALA A 706 -34.48 4.00 -10.99
CA ALA A 706 -33.68 4.15 -12.20
C ALA A 706 -34.42 4.93 -13.33
N GLN A 707 -35.13 6.00 -12.95
CA GLN A 707 -35.87 6.84 -13.87
C GLN A 707 -35.14 8.15 -14.16
N LYS A 708 -35.02 8.52 -15.44
CA LYS A 708 -34.36 9.77 -15.85
C LYS A 708 -35.15 10.98 -15.39
N ILE A 709 -34.42 12.01 -14.94
CA ILE A 709 -34.93 13.34 -14.59
C ILE A 709 -34.75 14.27 -15.80
N ASP A 710 -35.74 15.12 -16.03
CA ASP A 710 -35.55 16.32 -16.85
C ASP A 710 -34.86 17.39 -15.98
N ILE A 711 -33.54 17.37 -16.00
CA ILE A 711 -32.72 18.25 -15.14
C ILE A 711 -32.89 19.71 -15.50
N GLU A 712 -33.25 20.04 -16.73
CA GLU A 712 -33.48 21.44 -17.22
C GLU A 712 -34.73 22.08 -16.60
N LYS A 713 -35.64 21.28 -16.04
CA LYS A 713 -36.73 21.80 -15.20
C LYS A 713 -36.21 22.45 -13.91
N TYR A 714 -35.06 22.06 -13.41
CA TYR A 714 -34.52 22.49 -12.11
C TYR A 714 -33.28 23.35 -12.23
N VAL A 715 -32.40 23.07 -13.19
CA VAL A 715 -31.08 23.68 -13.35
C VAL A 715 -31.01 24.47 -14.64
N GLN A 716 -30.51 25.69 -14.57
CA GLN A 716 -30.35 26.54 -15.74
C GLN A 716 -29.25 26.04 -16.66
N LYS A 717 -29.44 26.25 -17.95
CA LYS A 717 -28.51 25.94 -19.02
C LYS A 717 -28.04 27.19 -19.70
N HIS A 718 -26.73 27.44 -19.72
CA HIS A 718 -26.11 28.61 -20.31
C HIS A 718 -25.28 28.18 -21.53
N ALA A 719 -25.44 28.86 -22.66
CA ALA A 719 -24.58 28.65 -23.82
C ALA A 719 -23.14 29.02 -23.46
N ALA A 720 -22.19 28.18 -23.89
CA ALA A 720 -20.78 28.39 -23.66
C ALA A 720 -20.03 28.62 -24.97
N LYS A 721 -18.95 29.38 -24.92
CA LYS A 721 -18.01 29.57 -26.02
C LYS A 721 -16.59 29.66 -25.50
N LYS A 722 -15.61 29.42 -26.34
CA LYS A 722 -14.21 29.55 -26.00
C LYS A 722 -13.90 30.84 -25.28
N HIS A 723 -13.17 30.81 -24.20
CA HIS A 723 -12.77 31.91 -23.32
C HIS A 723 -13.87 32.47 -22.39
N ASP A 724 -15.06 31.86 -22.35
CA ASP A 724 -16.03 32.15 -21.29
C ASP A 724 -15.56 31.66 -19.94
N PHE A 725 -15.98 32.33 -18.87
CA PHE A 725 -15.54 32.06 -17.51
C PHE A 725 -16.74 32.03 -16.56
N PHE A 726 -17.05 30.88 -16.02
CA PHE A 726 -18.17 30.60 -15.12
C PHE A 726 -17.67 30.45 -13.68
N LEU A 727 -18.41 31.03 -12.72
CA LEU A 727 -18.04 31.07 -11.30
C LEU A 727 -18.91 30.08 -10.51
N ILE A 728 -18.28 29.19 -9.80
CA ILE A 728 -18.91 28.07 -9.10
C ILE A 728 -18.49 28.07 -7.63
N PRO A 729 -18.94 29.06 -6.83
CA PRO A 729 -18.67 29.02 -5.39
C PRO A 729 -19.36 27.83 -4.73
N ASN A 730 -18.79 27.31 -3.66
CA ASN A 730 -19.31 26.17 -2.91
C ASN A 730 -20.83 26.24 -2.67
N GLY A 731 -21.52 25.12 -2.73
CA GLY A 731 -23.00 25.05 -2.65
C GLY A 731 -23.76 25.44 -3.91
N THR A 732 -23.09 25.75 -5.04
CA THR A 732 -23.74 26.00 -6.33
C THR A 732 -23.97 24.71 -7.09
N ILE A 733 -25.19 24.46 -7.53
CA ILE A 733 -25.46 23.33 -8.43
C ILE A 733 -24.89 23.63 -9.82
N HIS A 734 -24.16 22.67 -10.39
CA HIS A 734 -23.49 22.87 -11.68
C HIS A 734 -23.16 21.55 -12.38
N ALA A 735 -22.87 21.64 -13.69
CA ALA A 735 -22.24 20.60 -14.50
C ALA A 735 -21.70 21.18 -15.81
N SER A 736 -20.59 20.62 -16.34
CA SER A 736 -20.26 20.86 -17.75
C SER A 736 -21.14 20.00 -18.65
N GLY A 737 -21.71 20.58 -19.68
CA GLY A 737 -22.36 19.87 -20.76
C GLY A 737 -21.29 19.18 -21.65
N LYS A 738 -21.76 18.31 -22.56
CA LYS A 738 -20.89 17.68 -23.55
C LYS A 738 -20.29 18.73 -24.50
N ASP A 739 -19.23 18.30 -25.21
CA ASP A 739 -18.55 19.10 -26.23
C ASP A 739 -17.80 20.34 -25.69
N ASN A 740 -17.40 20.32 -24.42
CA ASN A 740 -16.50 21.29 -23.80
C ASN A 740 -15.13 20.63 -23.46
N LEU A 741 -14.08 21.41 -23.59
CA LEU A 741 -12.86 21.25 -22.83
C LEU A 741 -12.81 22.37 -21.80
N VAL A 742 -13.02 22.03 -20.55
CA VAL A 742 -12.98 22.98 -19.45
C VAL A 742 -11.61 22.96 -18.82
N LEU A 743 -11.00 24.12 -18.64
CA LEU A 743 -9.97 24.31 -17.63
C LEU A 743 -10.68 24.66 -16.32
N GLU A 744 -10.70 23.72 -15.40
CA GLU A 744 -11.15 23.97 -14.04
C GLU A 744 -10.03 24.64 -13.25
N ILE A 745 -10.30 25.85 -12.74
CA ILE A 745 -9.46 26.54 -11.78
C ILE A 745 -10.19 26.50 -10.46
N SER A 746 -9.65 25.82 -9.47
CA SER A 746 -10.35 25.60 -8.22
C SER A 746 -9.42 25.62 -7.02
N SER A 747 -10.03 25.71 -5.83
CA SER A 747 -9.32 25.49 -4.58
C SER A 747 -9.26 23.99 -4.26
N ALA A 748 -8.12 23.52 -3.80
CA ALA A 748 -8.03 22.21 -3.16
C ALA A 748 -8.76 22.25 -1.81
N PRO A 749 -9.46 21.23 -1.35
CA PRO A 749 -9.42 19.83 -1.68
C PRO A 749 -10.36 19.42 -2.84
N TYR A 750 -10.05 18.31 -3.50
CA TYR A 750 -10.68 17.94 -4.78
C TYR A 750 -11.69 16.79 -4.74
N ILE A 751 -11.73 15.96 -3.68
CA ILE A 751 -12.64 14.79 -3.66
C ILE A 751 -14.07 15.10 -3.21
N PHE A 752 -14.28 16.30 -2.66
CA PHE A 752 -15.56 16.66 -2.04
C PHE A 752 -16.57 17.17 -3.06
N THR A 753 -16.95 16.27 -3.96
CA THR A 753 -17.97 16.49 -4.98
C THR A 753 -19.22 15.71 -4.62
N PHE A 754 -20.30 16.43 -4.26
CA PHE A 754 -21.60 15.81 -3.98
C PHE A 754 -22.40 15.70 -5.27
N LYS A 755 -22.44 14.51 -5.84
CA LYS A 755 -23.22 14.21 -7.04
C LYS A 755 -24.69 14.14 -6.69
N MET A 756 -25.48 14.96 -7.37
CA MET A 756 -26.94 15.00 -7.22
C MET A 756 -27.62 14.12 -8.26
N TYR A 757 -27.13 14.16 -9.51
CA TYR A 757 -27.66 13.36 -10.61
C TYR A 757 -26.56 13.03 -11.61
N ASP A 758 -26.48 11.80 -12.04
CA ASP A 758 -25.43 11.32 -12.95
C ASP A 758 -25.98 10.59 -14.18
N TRP A 759 -27.13 11.05 -14.70
CA TRP A 759 -27.72 10.58 -15.95
C TRP A 759 -28.00 9.04 -15.95
N LEU A 760 -28.05 8.41 -14.77
CA LEU A 760 -28.18 6.97 -14.55
C LEU A 760 -27.04 6.16 -15.19
N ARG A 761 -25.87 6.74 -15.32
CA ARG A 761 -24.69 6.07 -15.86
C ARG A 761 -24.09 5.09 -14.86
N LEU A 762 -23.52 4.03 -15.42
CA LEU A 762 -22.65 3.11 -14.68
C LEU A 762 -21.21 3.64 -14.67
N ASP A 763 -20.42 3.20 -13.70
CA ASP A 763 -18.97 3.42 -13.71
C ASP A 763 -18.29 2.49 -14.76
N LEU A 764 -16.98 2.60 -14.90
CA LEU A 764 -16.22 1.81 -15.85
C LEU A 764 -16.22 0.30 -15.53
N ASP A 765 -16.55 -0.06 -14.30
CA ASP A 765 -16.69 -1.46 -13.87
C ASP A 765 -18.14 -1.99 -13.98
N GLY A 766 -19.08 -1.17 -14.47
CA GLY A 766 -20.48 -1.52 -14.71
C GLY A 766 -21.40 -1.40 -13.49
N TYR A 767 -20.97 -0.70 -12.44
CA TYR A 767 -21.76 -0.46 -11.24
C TYR A 767 -22.39 0.96 -11.24
N PRO A 768 -23.55 1.16 -10.59
CA PRO A 768 -24.11 2.48 -10.38
C PRO A 768 -23.12 3.39 -9.64
N ARG A 769 -22.94 4.61 -10.16
CA ARG A 769 -22.05 5.58 -9.50
C ARG A 769 -22.69 6.11 -8.22
N PRO A 770 -21.93 6.29 -7.12
CA PRO A 770 -22.46 6.85 -5.88
C PRO A 770 -23.08 8.24 -6.10
N ILE A 771 -24.24 8.47 -5.52
CA ILE A 771 -24.95 9.76 -5.50
C ILE A 771 -25.08 10.19 -4.04
N ASN A 772 -24.87 11.48 -3.79
CA ASN A 772 -24.71 12.05 -2.45
C ASN A 772 -25.84 13.04 -2.15
N ILE A 773 -27.11 12.63 -2.34
CA ILE A 773 -28.28 13.52 -2.23
C ILE A 773 -28.34 14.20 -0.86
N GLU A 774 -28.23 13.46 0.23
CA GLU A 774 -28.26 14.01 1.58
C GLU A 774 -27.18 15.06 1.82
N HIS A 775 -25.93 14.76 1.47
CA HIS A 775 -24.85 15.72 1.56
C HIS A 775 -25.10 16.95 0.70
N GLY A 776 -25.56 16.76 -0.53
CA GLY A 776 -25.84 17.86 -1.46
C GLY A 776 -26.96 18.75 -0.97
N MET A 777 -28.11 18.19 -0.56
CA MET A 777 -29.25 18.96 -0.05
C MET A 777 -28.89 19.81 1.18
N ASN A 778 -28.00 19.31 2.05
CA ASN A 778 -27.48 20.05 3.20
C ASN A 778 -26.55 21.20 2.82
N ASN A 779 -26.10 21.27 1.58
CA ASN A 779 -25.11 22.26 1.13
C ASN A 779 -25.60 23.17 -0.01
N LEU A 780 -26.60 22.77 -0.78
CA LEU A 780 -27.11 23.55 -1.91
C LEU A 780 -27.66 24.92 -1.47
N CYS A 781 -27.29 25.98 -2.21
CA CYS A 781 -27.73 27.32 -2.02
C CYS A 781 -28.89 27.62 -3.01
N PHE A 782 -30.12 27.39 -2.62
CA PHE A 782 -31.31 27.55 -3.47
C PHE A 782 -31.64 28.98 -3.83
N ASP A 783 -31.00 29.96 -3.19
CA ASP A 783 -31.08 31.38 -3.56
C ASP A 783 -30.25 31.73 -4.79
N ARG A 784 -29.39 30.82 -5.25
CA ARG A 784 -28.61 30.95 -6.50
C ARG A 784 -29.45 30.51 -7.69
N LYS A 785 -30.31 31.40 -8.16
CA LYS A 785 -31.34 31.08 -9.17
C LYS A 785 -31.71 32.27 -10.03
N GLY A 786 -32.36 31.99 -11.14
CA GLY A 786 -32.93 33.01 -12.04
C GLY A 786 -31.86 33.94 -12.60
N LYS A 787 -32.21 35.23 -12.68
CA LYS A 787 -31.34 36.26 -13.24
C LYS A 787 -30.05 36.47 -12.48
N LYS A 788 -30.05 36.20 -11.16
CA LYS A 788 -28.85 36.29 -10.31
C LYS A 788 -27.67 35.50 -10.85
N ILE A 789 -27.93 34.38 -11.52
CA ILE A 789 -26.87 33.56 -12.11
C ILE A 789 -26.16 34.30 -13.23
N GLN A 790 -26.90 34.96 -14.11
CA GLN A 790 -26.29 35.72 -15.20
C GLN A 790 -25.50 36.93 -14.70
N ASP A 791 -26.01 37.60 -13.65
CA ASP A 791 -25.41 38.83 -13.14
C ASP A 791 -24.16 38.57 -12.25
N GLU A 792 -24.12 37.48 -11.47
CA GLU A 792 -23.10 37.23 -10.42
C GLU A 792 -22.23 36.00 -10.67
N PHE A 793 -22.67 35.02 -11.49
CA PHE A 793 -21.98 33.72 -11.64
C PHE A 793 -21.40 33.50 -13.05
N ILE A 794 -21.57 34.44 -13.97
CA ILE A 794 -20.86 34.49 -15.24
C ILE A 794 -19.92 35.68 -15.17
N SER A 795 -18.62 35.44 -15.29
CA SER A 795 -17.64 36.52 -15.19
C SER A 795 -17.74 37.50 -16.37
N HIS A 796 -17.59 38.76 -16.08
CA HIS A 796 -17.56 39.84 -17.06
C HIS A 796 -16.17 40.47 -17.09
N PRO A 797 -15.24 39.95 -17.92
CA PRO A 797 -13.88 40.45 -18.00
C PRO A 797 -13.81 41.93 -18.37
N TYR A 798 -12.87 42.68 -17.79
CA TYR A 798 -12.59 44.05 -18.12
C TYR A 798 -11.09 44.34 -18.18
N ILE A 799 -10.70 45.30 -18.99
CA ILE A 799 -9.31 45.65 -19.22
C ILE A 799 -8.78 46.44 -18.02
N LEU A 800 -7.68 45.96 -17.44
CA LEU A 800 -6.90 46.62 -16.42
C LEU A 800 -5.86 47.54 -17.05
N GLU A 801 -5.17 47.06 -18.09
CA GLU A 801 -4.09 47.75 -18.76
C GLU A 801 -4.07 47.37 -20.24
N GLN A 802 -3.77 48.32 -21.10
CA GLN A 802 -3.60 48.07 -22.53
C GLN A 802 -2.43 48.88 -23.09
N THR A 803 -1.51 48.14 -23.71
CA THR A 803 -0.38 48.68 -24.47
C THR A 803 -0.47 48.20 -25.92
N PRO A 804 0.36 48.73 -26.85
CA PRO A 804 0.39 48.21 -28.21
C PRO A 804 0.68 46.72 -28.34
N ASP A 805 1.47 46.19 -27.42
CA ASP A 805 1.95 44.79 -27.43
C ASP A 805 1.21 43.86 -26.45
N CYS A 806 0.53 44.39 -25.41
CA CYS A 806 -0.12 43.63 -24.38
C CYS A 806 -1.46 44.21 -23.97
N VAL A 807 -2.44 43.33 -23.76
CA VAL A 807 -3.72 43.63 -23.07
C VAL A 807 -3.78 42.76 -21.83
N LEU A 808 -3.94 43.39 -20.68
CA LEU A 808 -4.21 42.75 -19.41
C LEU A 808 -5.68 42.91 -19.04
N GLU A 809 -6.36 41.79 -18.88
CA GLU A 809 -7.76 41.74 -18.44
C GLU A 809 -7.87 41.13 -17.04
N HIS A 810 -8.75 41.65 -16.23
CA HIS A 810 -9.24 41.01 -15.03
C HIS A 810 -10.42 40.11 -15.40
N LEU A 811 -10.36 38.84 -14.98
CA LEU A 811 -11.48 37.90 -15.02
C LEU A 811 -12.04 37.82 -13.60
N PRO A 812 -13.02 38.67 -13.22
CA PRO A 812 -13.50 38.71 -11.84
C PRO A 812 -13.95 37.34 -11.37
N THR A 813 -13.51 36.90 -10.19
CA THR A 813 -13.96 35.70 -9.49
C THR A 813 -15.03 36.07 -8.46
N HIS A 814 -15.80 35.10 -7.98
CA HIS A 814 -16.80 35.31 -6.94
C HIS A 814 -16.14 35.80 -5.61
N PRO A 815 -16.79 36.68 -4.82
CA PRO A 815 -16.21 37.20 -3.57
C PRO A 815 -15.76 36.14 -2.55
N VAL A 816 -16.37 34.93 -2.52
CA VAL A 816 -15.95 33.84 -1.62
C VAL A 816 -14.71 33.11 -2.10
N HIS A 817 -14.34 33.18 -3.39
CA HIS A 817 -13.12 32.59 -3.90
C HIS A 817 -11.92 33.32 -3.29
N PHE A 818 -10.99 32.59 -2.73
CA PHE A 818 -9.76 33.19 -2.19
C PHE A 818 -8.69 33.41 -3.25
N TYR A 819 -8.94 32.99 -4.48
CA TYR A 819 -8.05 33.20 -5.62
C TYR A 819 -8.69 34.17 -6.64
N ASP A 820 -7.86 34.74 -7.49
CA ASP A 820 -8.25 35.62 -8.58
C ASP A 820 -7.59 35.22 -9.88
N VAL A 821 -8.13 35.65 -11.02
CA VAL A 821 -7.67 35.26 -12.34
C VAL A 821 -7.48 36.50 -13.22
N GLN A 822 -6.37 36.53 -13.93
CA GLN A 822 -6.03 37.53 -14.93
C GLN A 822 -5.72 36.85 -16.28
N ARG A 823 -6.02 37.56 -17.37
CA ARG A 823 -5.72 37.11 -18.74
C ARG A 823 -4.81 38.11 -19.43
N TYR A 824 -3.69 37.61 -19.94
CA TYR A 824 -2.72 38.39 -20.70
C TYR A 824 -2.81 37.98 -22.18
N THR A 825 -2.96 38.98 -23.06
CA THR A 825 -2.91 38.80 -24.52
C THR A 825 -1.75 39.62 -25.03
N PHE A 826 -0.70 39.00 -25.59
CA PHE A 826 0.50 39.72 -26.00
C PHE A 826 1.16 39.15 -27.28
N ASN A 827 1.93 40.01 -28.00
CA ASN A 827 2.59 39.63 -29.24
C ASN A 827 4.06 39.18 -28.98
N ASN A 828 4.81 39.94 -28.17
CA ASN A 828 6.26 39.77 -28.01
C ASN A 828 6.61 39.19 -26.64
N SER A 829 6.69 40.00 -25.62
CA SER A 829 7.02 39.58 -24.25
C SER A 829 6.33 40.42 -23.21
N ILE A 830 6.14 39.84 -22.04
CA ILE A 830 5.65 40.50 -20.82
C ILE A 830 6.65 40.28 -19.68
N GLN A 831 6.87 41.33 -18.91
CA GLN A 831 7.65 41.27 -17.67
C GLN A 831 6.69 41.41 -16.50
N ILE A 832 6.86 40.56 -15.51
CA ILE A 832 5.92 40.43 -14.38
C ILE A 832 6.72 40.32 -13.08
N GLU A 833 6.21 40.98 -12.05
CA GLU A 833 6.66 40.84 -10.67
C GLU A 833 5.68 39.91 -9.93
N THR A 834 6.20 39.08 -9.03
CA THR A 834 5.35 38.16 -8.23
C THR A 834 4.55 38.94 -7.17
N ASN A 835 5.09 40.04 -6.67
CA ASN A 835 4.52 40.81 -5.56
C ASN A 835 4.20 39.92 -4.34
N GLU A 836 5.15 39.04 -3.99
CA GLU A 836 5.04 38.06 -2.89
C GLU A 836 3.90 37.02 -3.07
N LYS A 837 3.37 36.86 -4.28
CA LYS A 837 2.32 35.89 -4.60
C LYS A 837 2.83 34.76 -5.51
N CYS A 838 2.36 33.56 -5.25
CA CYS A 838 2.54 32.44 -6.15
C CYS A 838 1.63 32.57 -7.36
N HIS A 839 2.16 32.42 -8.57
CA HIS A 839 1.41 32.52 -9.81
C HIS A 839 1.28 31.15 -10.49
N VAL A 840 0.06 30.73 -10.77
CA VAL A 840 -0.23 29.53 -11.60
C VAL A 840 -0.58 29.99 -12.99
N TRP A 841 0.14 29.48 -13.99
CA TRP A 841 0.01 29.90 -15.38
C TRP A 841 -0.40 28.77 -16.30
N MET A 842 -1.13 29.14 -17.36
CA MET A 842 -1.38 28.28 -18.52
C MET A 842 -1.45 29.08 -19.81
N LEU A 843 -0.82 28.58 -20.88
CA LEU A 843 -0.99 29.11 -22.23
C LEU A 843 -2.29 28.55 -22.82
N VAL A 844 -3.32 29.40 -22.95
CA VAL A 844 -4.66 29.00 -23.42
C VAL A 844 -4.92 29.29 -24.88
N GLU A 845 -4.03 30.05 -25.54
CA GLU A 845 -3.96 30.21 -26.98
C GLU A 845 -2.57 30.65 -27.43
N GLY A 846 -2.07 30.08 -28.51
CA GLY A 846 -0.70 30.24 -28.99
C GLY A 846 0.02 28.92 -29.18
N THR A 847 1.27 28.94 -29.61
CA THR A 847 2.09 27.72 -29.83
C THR A 847 2.88 27.36 -28.59
N SER A 848 3.77 28.24 -28.17
CA SER A 848 4.60 28.07 -26.96
C SER A 848 5.07 29.45 -26.46
N VAL A 849 5.52 29.46 -25.21
CA VAL A 849 6.18 30.61 -24.58
C VAL A 849 7.47 30.18 -23.96
N THR A 850 8.44 31.11 -23.85
CA THR A 850 9.67 30.91 -23.07
C THR A 850 9.60 31.78 -21.83
N LEU A 851 9.68 31.12 -20.67
CA LEU A 851 9.90 31.76 -19.38
C LEU A 851 11.39 32.02 -19.19
N GLU A 852 11.75 33.20 -18.68
CA GLU A 852 13.08 33.54 -18.19
C GLU A 852 12.94 34.17 -16.79
N THR A 853 13.55 33.52 -15.79
CA THR A 853 13.54 34.02 -14.41
C THR A 853 14.68 35.02 -14.18
N ALA A 854 14.64 35.75 -13.07
CA ALA A 854 15.68 36.73 -12.73
C ALA A 854 17.08 36.11 -12.61
N ASP A 855 17.16 34.82 -12.25
CA ASP A 855 18.42 34.06 -12.16
C ASP A 855 18.93 33.60 -13.54
N GLY A 856 18.21 33.91 -14.62
CA GLY A 856 18.56 33.57 -16.01
C GLY A 856 18.19 32.13 -16.40
N MET A 857 17.44 31.41 -15.56
CA MET A 857 16.92 30.10 -15.93
C MET A 857 15.82 30.25 -16.98
N LYS A 858 15.87 29.44 -18.05
CA LYS A 858 14.93 29.49 -19.17
C LYS A 858 14.23 28.14 -19.34
N GLN A 859 12.91 28.22 -19.51
CA GLN A 859 12.08 27.05 -19.82
C GLN A 859 11.00 27.39 -20.84
N ARG A 860 10.84 26.48 -21.80
CA ARG A 860 9.72 26.57 -22.76
C ARG A 860 8.50 25.87 -22.17
N PHE A 861 7.33 26.48 -22.34
CA PHE A 861 6.03 25.89 -22.05
C PHE A 861 5.15 25.96 -23.29
N ASN A 862 4.43 24.90 -23.58
CA ASN A 862 3.60 24.76 -24.76
C ASN A 862 2.12 25.03 -24.44
N TYR A 863 1.28 25.07 -25.47
CA TYR A 863 -0.15 25.20 -25.34
C TYR A 863 -0.74 24.16 -24.36
N ALA A 864 -1.65 24.59 -23.48
CA ALA A 864 -2.34 23.81 -22.46
C ALA A 864 -1.46 23.28 -21.31
N GLU A 865 -0.18 23.61 -21.24
CA GLU A 865 0.68 23.26 -20.12
C GLU A 865 0.51 24.19 -18.93
N THR A 866 0.29 23.62 -17.74
CA THR A 866 0.24 24.36 -16.47
C THR A 866 1.63 24.40 -15.84
N PHE A 867 2.05 25.57 -15.39
CA PHE A 867 3.29 25.76 -14.63
C PHE A 867 3.12 26.79 -13.52
N VAL A 868 4.00 26.72 -12.54
CA VAL A 868 3.92 27.57 -11.36
C VAL A 868 5.18 28.41 -11.21
N ILE A 869 4.98 29.69 -10.92
CA ILE A 869 6.03 30.62 -10.53
C ILE A 869 5.88 30.89 -9.03
N PRO A 870 6.79 30.40 -8.20
CA PRO A 870 6.82 30.66 -6.76
C PRO A 870 6.92 32.15 -6.43
N ALA A 871 6.38 32.54 -5.30
CA ALA A 871 6.45 33.92 -4.83
C ALA A 871 7.89 34.47 -4.77
N ASN A 872 8.84 33.61 -4.36
CA ASN A 872 10.25 34.00 -4.20
C ASN A 872 11.04 34.15 -5.52
N THR A 873 10.44 33.82 -6.67
CA THR A 873 11.04 34.12 -7.99
C THR A 873 11.15 35.62 -8.24
N ARG A 874 10.33 36.41 -7.60
CA ARG A 874 10.27 37.89 -7.57
C ARG A 874 9.91 38.52 -8.91
N SER A 875 10.68 38.30 -9.98
CA SER A 875 10.40 38.81 -11.31
C SER A 875 10.80 37.81 -12.38
N TYR A 876 10.08 37.87 -13.50
CA TYR A 876 10.32 36.98 -14.63
C TYR A 876 9.76 37.60 -15.92
N THR A 877 10.25 37.09 -17.05
CA THR A 877 9.81 37.47 -18.38
C THR A 877 9.20 36.26 -19.10
N ILE A 878 8.06 36.45 -19.73
CA ILE A 878 7.47 35.42 -20.61
C ILE A 878 7.49 35.96 -22.04
N THR A 879 8.14 35.25 -22.95
CA THR A 879 8.29 35.57 -24.36
C THR A 879 7.44 34.66 -25.22
N ASN A 880 6.65 35.21 -26.11
CA ASN A 880 5.87 34.45 -27.11
C ASN A 880 6.79 33.91 -28.21
N ASN A 881 6.83 32.62 -28.41
CA ASN A 881 7.60 31.96 -29.49
C ASN A 881 6.79 31.80 -30.78
N GLY A 882 5.46 31.96 -30.69
CA GLY A 882 4.56 31.79 -31.83
C GLY A 882 4.50 32.98 -32.76
N LYS A 883 3.88 32.78 -33.93
CA LYS A 883 3.62 33.83 -34.93
C LYS A 883 2.30 34.58 -34.66
N THR A 884 1.45 34.02 -33.84
CA THR A 884 0.15 34.62 -33.43
C THR A 884 0.29 35.11 -32.01
N LYS A 885 -0.68 35.90 -31.57
CA LYS A 885 -0.77 36.35 -30.18
C LYS A 885 -0.78 35.15 -29.21
N ALA A 886 -0.08 35.29 -28.10
CA ALA A 886 -0.21 34.37 -26.98
C ALA A 886 -1.33 34.91 -26.06
N ILE A 887 -2.22 34.02 -25.63
CA ILE A 887 -3.18 34.29 -24.55
C ILE A 887 -2.85 33.39 -23.38
N MET A 888 -2.62 33.98 -22.23
CA MET A 888 -2.26 33.25 -21.01
C MET A 888 -3.16 33.59 -19.84
N LEU A 889 -3.50 32.59 -19.05
CA LEU A 889 -4.18 32.79 -17.76
C LEU A 889 -3.17 32.76 -16.64
N LYS A 890 -3.35 33.64 -15.66
CA LYS A 890 -2.64 33.69 -14.40
C LYS A 890 -3.65 33.63 -13.26
N ALA A 891 -3.54 32.59 -12.43
CA ALA A 891 -4.26 32.47 -11.16
C ALA A 891 -3.32 32.72 -9.98
N PHE A 892 -3.81 33.34 -8.93
CA PHE A 892 -3.06 33.65 -7.70
C PHE A 892 -4.02 33.83 -6.52
N VAL A 893 -3.52 33.71 -5.29
CA VAL A 893 -4.29 33.98 -4.07
C VAL A 893 -4.48 35.50 -3.91
N LYS A 894 -5.71 35.94 -3.58
CA LYS A 894 -6.06 37.35 -3.42
C LYS A 894 -5.27 38.06 -2.32
#